data_2fd4f5c7e2be0f3e78e46618f3d868a3
#
_entry.id   2fd4f5c7e2be0f3e78e46618f3d868a3
#
_cell.length_a   1.000
_cell.length_b   1.000
_cell.length_c   1.000
_cell.angle_alpha   90.00
_cell.angle_beta   90.00
_cell.angle_gamma   90.00
#
_symmetry.space_group_name_H-M   'P 1'
#
loop_
_entity.id
_entity.type
_entity.pdbx_description
1 polymer ?
#
loop_
_entity_poly.entity_id
_entity_poly.type
_entity_poly.pdbx_seq_one_letter_code
_entity_poly.pdbx_strand_id
1 'polypeptide(L)'
;MKTVCKPTLLAVLVATSAPVLAHSFTAETKAPSATTQAFAAEQRSALPFADQEDFKLVEKGLIAQQKDLQIKDASGKVVWELGNYSFLLDGRDYDSIHPSLQRQAQLNMHHGLYKVTDRIYQVRGYDLANITFVKGDTGWIVFDPLTVPTTSKAALDFVNQELGERPVKAVVYSHAHADHFGGVKGIVSQEQVDRGEVPIIAPKGFLEHAVAENVLAGNAMSRRTTYQYGNVLPKGATGQVDAAIGKNVAQGEVSLIAPTKVITEQTETLVIDGVTMEFQNTPGTESPAEMNTYFPQFKALWMAENTVGGLHNVYTLRGAEVRDAQAWSKYINQSIHRYAKKADVMFASHSWPRWGNDNINYFLRKQRDMYGYINDQALRLANHGVTINEIQDEFHVPDVLAKEWYNRGYHGSYHRNAKAVINKYLGYFDMNPATLRPLSPTDAAPKYVAAMGGMANVLKQGQAAFDQGEYRWCAEIVDKAVFAEPSNKQARYLQADCLEQLGYQSESAGERNTYLMGAYELRNGLPTVSATKTASADMVVAMDTELFLDYLGVRLNGDKAAGVDYTINFVLPDVNEKFLVELQNAHLNNLKGIQSDKPDMTLTLNRSELNQVLMGKTTIQQLAKEGKATIEGNAQALTDIAGMLDNFEFWFNIIEPKTK
;
A
#
# COMPACT_ATOMS: atom_id res chain seq x y z
N MET A 1 -24.66 92.46 -1.23
CA MET A 1 -24.37 91.20 -0.50
C MET A 1 -23.76 90.23 -1.51
N LYS A 2 -22.49 89.89 -1.34
CA LYS A 2 -21.71 89.15 -2.30
C LYS A 2 -21.89 87.63 -2.05
N THR A 3 -22.36 86.92 -3.05
CA THR A 3 -22.47 85.44 -3.05
C THR A 3 -21.18 84.86 -3.60
N VAL A 4 -20.48 84.12 -2.75
CA VAL A 4 -19.22 83.42 -3.14
C VAL A 4 -19.57 82.02 -3.63
N CYS A 5 -19.31 81.71 -4.94
CA CYS A 5 -19.32 80.38 -5.49
C CYS A 5 -18.00 79.66 -5.14
N LYS A 6 -18.09 78.46 -4.54
CA LYS A 6 -16.96 77.53 -4.38
C LYS A 6 -16.92 76.57 -5.59
N PRO A 7 -15.76 76.31 -6.16
CA PRO A 7 -15.65 75.32 -7.20
C PRO A 7 -15.56 73.90 -6.60
N THR A 8 -16.39 72.98 -7.10
CA THR A 8 -16.39 71.56 -6.77
C THR A 8 -15.29 70.88 -7.61
N LEU A 9 -14.29 70.37 -6.95
CA LEU A 9 -13.24 69.54 -7.58
C LEU A 9 -13.82 68.15 -7.92
N LEU A 10 -13.91 67.80 -9.22
CA LEU A 10 -14.28 66.49 -9.71
C LEU A 10 -13.01 65.60 -9.71
N ALA A 11 -12.88 64.69 -8.73
CA ALA A 11 -11.80 63.69 -8.72
C ALA A 11 -12.15 62.61 -9.70
N VAL A 12 -11.42 62.52 -10.81
CA VAL A 12 -11.46 61.37 -11.74
C VAL A 12 -10.65 60.26 -11.12
N LEU A 13 -11.33 59.21 -10.62
CA LEU A 13 -10.69 57.92 -10.27
C LEU A 13 -10.28 57.22 -11.57
N VAL A 14 -9.01 57.29 -11.89
CA VAL A 14 -8.40 56.37 -12.88
C VAL A 14 -8.25 55.03 -12.22
N ALA A 15 -9.16 54.10 -12.52
CA ALA A 15 -9.00 52.69 -12.17
C ALA A 15 -7.85 52.11 -13.02
N THR A 16 -6.69 51.99 -12.43
CA THR A 16 -5.60 51.19 -13.00
C THR A 16 -6.02 49.71 -12.94
N SER A 17 -6.53 49.19 -14.05
CA SER A 17 -6.67 47.76 -14.23
C SER A 17 -5.26 47.13 -14.16
N ALA A 18 -4.94 46.45 -13.06
CA ALA A 18 -3.78 45.57 -13.02
C ALA A 18 -3.90 44.57 -14.16
N PRO A 19 -2.82 44.27 -14.90
CA PRO A 19 -2.89 43.24 -15.91
C PRO A 19 -3.22 41.92 -15.24
N VAL A 20 -4.34 41.31 -15.59
CA VAL A 20 -4.66 39.94 -15.27
C VAL A 20 -3.56 39.13 -15.99
N LEU A 21 -2.59 38.65 -15.24
CA LEU A 21 -1.61 37.70 -15.73
C LEU A 21 -2.39 36.52 -16.31
N ALA A 22 -2.38 36.40 -17.62
CA ALA A 22 -3.00 35.26 -18.30
C ALA A 22 -2.36 34.00 -17.74
N HIS A 23 -3.15 33.14 -17.11
CA HIS A 23 -2.69 31.86 -16.62
C HIS A 23 -2.20 31.02 -17.82
N SER A 24 -0.93 30.62 -17.80
CA SER A 24 -0.37 29.77 -18.83
C SER A 24 -0.62 28.29 -18.50
N PHE A 25 -1.56 27.66 -19.20
CA PHE A 25 -1.74 26.20 -19.14
C PHE A 25 -0.53 25.50 -19.77
N THR A 26 0.32 24.90 -18.94
CA THR A 26 1.55 24.24 -19.38
C THR A 26 1.52 22.75 -19.08
N ALA A 27 2.26 21.97 -19.85
CA ALA A 27 2.50 20.56 -19.56
C ALA A 27 3.48 20.36 -18.39
N GLU A 28 4.12 21.42 -17.93
CA GLU A 28 5.10 21.37 -16.84
C GLU A 28 4.42 21.35 -15.46
N THR A 29 5.07 20.68 -14.52
CA THR A 29 4.65 20.66 -13.10
C THR A 29 4.59 22.07 -12.54
N LYS A 30 3.51 22.39 -11.83
CA LYS A 30 3.30 23.70 -11.22
C LYS A 30 4.12 23.86 -9.95
N ALA A 31 4.73 25.02 -9.77
CA ALA A 31 5.37 25.37 -8.51
C ALA A 31 4.34 25.55 -7.37
N PRO A 32 4.76 25.47 -6.09
CA PRO A 32 3.89 25.82 -4.96
C PRO A 32 3.36 27.25 -5.10
N SER A 33 2.06 27.41 -5.02
CA SER A 33 1.40 28.71 -5.03
C SER A 33 1.69 29.50 -3.75
N ALA A 34 1.35 30.79 -3.73
CA ALA A 34 1.46 31.62 -2.52
C ALA A 34 0.64 31.03 -1.35
N THR A 35 -0.55 30.48 -1.61
CA THR A 35 -1.39 29.81 -0.61
C THR A 35 -0.72 28.54 -0.06
N THR A 36 -0.12 27.73 -0.93
CA THR A 36 0.62 26.53 -0.50
C THR A 36 1.86 26.89 0.31
N GLN A 37 2.60 27.94 -0.08
CA GLN A 37 3.75 28.44 0.69
C GLN A 37 3.32 28.95 2.07
N ALA A 38 2.21 29.73 2.15
CA ALA A 38 1.65 30.20 3.41
C ALA A 38 1.22 29.04 4.32
N PHE A 39 0.55 28.03 3.77
CA PHE A 39 0.20 26.79 4.48
C PHE A 39 1.46 26.09 5.04
N ALA A 40 2.51 25.92 4.24
CA ALA A 40 3.75 25.30 4.71
C ALA A 40 4.40 26.11 5.85
N ALA A 41 4.40 27.45 5.76
CA ALA A 41 4.92 28.32 6.81
C ALA A 41 4.10 28.19 8.12
N GLU A 42 2.78 28.10 8.03
CA GLU A 42 1.90 27.85 9.17
C GLU A 42 2.23 26.52 9.84
N GLN A 43 2.36 25.43 9.07
CA GLN A 43 2.71 24.12 9.61
C GLN A 43 4.07 24.11 10.30
N ARG A 44 5.08 24.83 9.76
CA ARG A 44 6.39 24.98 10.42
C ARG A 44 6.29 25.67 11.77
N SER A 45 5.38 26.61 11.93
CA SER A 45 5.19 27.33 13.20
C SER A 45 4.33 26.56 14.22
N ALA A 46 3.38 25.74 13.76
CA ALA A 46 2.41 25.06 14.61
C ALA A 46 2.91 23.73 15.17
N LEU A 47 3.82 23.04 14.45
CA LEU A 47 4.29 21.70 14.81
C LEU A 47 5.53 21.73 15.70
N PRO A 48 5.75 20.70 16.55
CA PRO A 48 6.79 20.70 17.57
C PRO A 48 8.18 20.36 17.00
N PHE A 49 8.67 21.08 15.99
CA PHE A 49 9.98 20.82 15.36
C PHE A 49 11.18 20.96 16.28
N ALA A 50 11.01 21.56 17.47
CA ALA A 50 12.05 21.57 18.50
C ALA A 50 12.33 20.17 19.09
N ASP A 51 11.38 19.24 18.98
CA ASP A 51 11.57 17.86 19.36
C ASP A 51 12.44 17.12 18.31
N GLN A 52 13.66 16.79 18.70
CA GLN A 52 14.67 16.10 17.91
C GLN A 52 14.94 14.67 18.36
N GLU A 53 14.09 14.09 19.20
CA GLU A 53 14.34 12.77 19.79
C GLU A 53 14.44 11.68 18.72
N ASP A 54 13.56 11.69 17.71
CA ASP A 54 13.62 10.71 16.62
C ASP A 54 14.94 10.75 15.83
N PHE A 55 15.56 11.93 15.65
CA PHE A 55 16.85 12.04 14.97
C PHE A 55 17.98 11.38 15.78
N LYS A 56 17.89 11.37 17.11
CA LYS A 56 18.84 10.65 17.96
C LYS A 56 18.58 9.14 17.92
N LEU A 57 17.30 8.76 17.94
CA LEU A 57 16.90 7.35 17.95
C LEU A 57 17.20 6.66 16.62
N VAL A 58 17.03 7.34 15.49
CA VAL A 58 17.28 6.76 14.16
C VAL A 58 18.74 6.45 13.90
N GLU A 59 19.65 7.20 14.51
CA GLU A 59 21.12 6.98 14.41
C GLU A 59 21.63 5.94 15.41
N LYS A 60 20.87 5.71 16.50
CA LYS A 60 21.33 4.85 17.58
C LYS A 60 21.54 3.41 17.13
N GLY A 61 22.72 2.87 17.46
CA GLY A 61 23.10 1.49 17.18
C GLY A 61 23.70 1.28 15.79
N LEU A 62 23.99 2.33 15.01
CA LEU A 62 24.65 2.21 13.71
C LEU A 62 26.01 1.50 13.86
N ILE A 63 26.18 0.40 13.12
CA ILE A 63 27.42 -0.40 13.05
C ILE A 63 28.17 -0.05 11.77
N ALA A 64 27.47 -0.13 10.62
CA ALA A 64 28.05 0.09 9.31
C ALA A 64 27.01 0.67 8.34
N GLN A 65 27.49 1.41 7.37
CA GLN A 65 26.67 2.04 6.33
C GLN A 65 27.38 1.96 4.98
N GLN A 66 26.68 1.56 3.94
CA GLN A 66 27.17 1.63 2.58
C GLN A 66 26.97 3.05 2.04
N LYS A 67 28.06 3.68 1.62
CA LYS A 67 27.97 4.97 0.93
C LYS A 67 27.35 4.75 -0.45
N ASP A 68 26.49 5.69 -0.87
CA ASP A 68 25.84 5.67 -2.20
C ASP A 68 25.11 4.34 -2.48
N LEU A 69 24.25 3.91 -1.53
CA LEU A 69 23.53 2.65 -1.58
C LEU A 69 22.74 2.49 -2.90
N GLN A 70 23.23 1.59 -3.76
CA GLN A 70 22.59 1.17 -4.99
C GLN A 70 22.65 -0.35 -5.08
N ILE A 71 21.49 -1.00 -5.25
CA ILE A 71 21.36 -2.46 -5.37
C ILE A 71 20.94 -2.79 -6.80
N LYS A 72 21.67 -3.75 -7.43
CA LYS A 72 21.42 -4.20 -8.80
C LYS A 72 21.09 -5.68 -8.84
N ASP A 73 20.23 -6.08 -9.77
CA ASP A 73 19.98 -7.48 -10.07
C ASP A 73 21.13 -8.12 -10.89
N ALA A 74 21.02 -9.42 -11.14
CA ALA A 74 22.02 -10.16 -11.89
C ALA A 74 22.23 -9.67 -13.33
N SER A 75 21.29 -8.93 -13.89
CA SER A 75 21.40 -8.30 -15.23
C SER A 75 22.10 -6.93 -15.19
N GLY A 76 22.37 -6.41 -13.99
CA GLY A 76 22.92 -5.08 -13.77
C GLY A 76 21.86 -3.97 -13.71
N LYS A 77 20.56 -4.31 -13.76
CA LYS A 77 19.48 -3.34 -13.61
C LYS A 77 19.39 -2.89 -12.15
N VAL A 78 19.30 -1.58 -11.92
CA VAL A 78 19.09 -1.01 -10.58
C VAL A 78 17.68 -1.36 -10.11
N VAL A 79 17.60 -2.05 -8.96
CA VAL A 79 16.34 -2.40 -8.30
C VAL A 79 16.04 -1.52 -7.09
N TRP A 80 17.09 -0.93 -6.51
CA TRP A 80 17.00 0.01 -5.40
C TRP A 80 18.11 1.05 -5.45
N GLU A 81 17.78 2.32 -5.21
CA GLU A 81 18.75 3.41 -5.17
C GLU A 81 18.30 4.51 -4.22
N LEU A 82 18.98 4.62 -3.09
CA LEU A 82 18.68 5.63 -2.08
C LEU A 82 19.17 7.03 -2.46
N GLY A 83 20.24 7.11 -3.26
CA GLY A 83 20.83 8.37 -3.71
C GLY A 83 19.88 9.31 -4.45
N ASN A 84 18.83 8.78 -5.07
CA ASN A 84 17.78 9.57 -5.73
C ASN A 84 17.02 10.53 -4.79
N TYR A 85 17.13 10.33 -3.46
CA TYR A 85 16.49 11.15 -2.43
C TYR A 85 17.45 12.08 -1.71
N SER A 86 18.70 12.21 -2.16
CA SER A 86 19.75 13.02 -1.53
C SER A 86 19.37 14.51 -1.39
N PHE A 87 18.46 15.03 -2.22
CA PHE A 87 17.93 16.38 -2.11
C PHE A 87 17.28 16.67 -0.75
N LEU A 88 16.78 15.65 -0.03
CA LEU A 88 16.22 15.80 1.31
C LEU A 88 17.25 16.17 2.38
N LEU A 89 18.55 15.97 2.10
CA LEU A 89 19.66 16.21 3.01
C LEU A 89 20.44 17.50 2.68
N ASP A 90 19.95 18.32 1.77
CA ASP A 90 20.63 19.57 1.34
C ASP A 90 20.40 20.77 2.27
N GLY A 91 19.64 20.56 3.35
CA GLY A 91 19.35 21.57 4.36
C GLY A 91 18.29 22.59 3.98
N ARG A 92 17.60 22.40 2.84
CA ARG A 92 16.53 23.30 2.39
C ARG A 92 15.15 22.85 2.90
N ASP A 93 14.32 23.83 3.22
CA ASP A 93 12.89 23.63 3.38
C ASP A 93 12.18 23.77 2.03
N TYR A 94 11.36 22.80 1.70
CA TYR A 94 10.61 22.76 0.44
C TYR A 94 9.14 23.07 0.68
N ASP A 95 8.64 24.17 0.10
CA ASP A 95 7.20 24.53 0.19
C ASP A 95 6.30 23.59 -0.63
N SER A 96 6.89 22.77 -1.51
CA SER A 96 6.21 21.71 -2.24
C SER A 96 6.13 20.38 -1.48
N ILE A 97 6.55 20.34 -0.22
CA ILE A 97 6.47 19.18 0.66
C ILE A 97 5.87 19.64 1.99
N HIS A 98 4.84 18.94 2.49
CA HIS A 98 4.34 19.22 3.84
C HIS A 98 5.48 19.11 4.84
N PRO A 99 5.75 20.13 5.70
CA PRO A 99 6.93 20.16 6.57
C PRO A 99 7.10 18.93 7.46
N SER A 100 6.00 18.41 8.00
CA SER A 100 5.99 17.19 8.80
C SER A 100 6.42 15.97 7.97
N LEU A 101 5.95 15.85 6.71
CA LEU A 101 6.35 14.78 5.80
C LEU A 101 7.83 14.92 5.40
N GLN A 102 8.32 16.14 5.19
CA GLN A 102 9.74 16.37 4.91
C GLN A 102 10.61 15.86 6.05
N ARG A 103 10.23 16.15 7.31
CA ARG A 103 10.92 15.61 8.50
C ARG A 103 10.95 14.08 8.50
N GLN A 104 9.81 13.43 8.26
CA GLN A 104 9.73 11.97 8.21
C GLN A 104 10.58 11.41 7.06
N ALA A 105 10.54 12.06 5.89
CA ALA A 105 11.34 11.66 4.73
C ALA A 105 12.85 11.80 4.98
N GLN A 106 13.29 12.80 5.74
CA GLN A 106 14.69 12.95 6.19
C GLN A 106 15.10 11.82 7.13
N LEU A 107 14.25 11.47 8.10
CA LEU A 107 14.50 10.34 9.01
C LEU A 107 14.62 9.00 8.24
N ASN A 108 13.81 8.79 7.22
CA ASN A 108 13.87 7.60 6.35
C ASN A 108 15.09 7.58 5.40
N MET A 109 15.96 8.60 5.39
CA MET A 109 17.26 8.56 4.70
C MET A 109 18.32 7.79 5.49
N HIS A 110 18.13 7.59 6.78
CA HIS A 110 19.07 6.83 7.62
C HIS A 110 19.00 5.34 7.26
N HIS A 111 20.10 4.81 6.76
CA HIS A 111 20.21 3.44 6.26
C HIS A 111 21.47 2.76 6.79
N GLY A 112 21.54 1.45 6.68
CA GLY A 112 22.70 0.66 7.10
C GLY A 112 22.35 -0.47 8.06
N LEU A 113 23.38 -1.05 8.68
CA LEU A 113 23.28 -2.09 9.69
C LEU A 113 23.30 -1.47 11.09
N TYR A 114 22.28 -1.79 11.88
CA TYR A 114 22.08 -1.26 13.22
C TYR A 114 21.95 -2.37 14.25
N LYS A 115 22.56 -2.17 15.42
CA LYS A 115 22.36 -2.99 16.60
C LYS A 115 21.13 -2.52 17.36
N VAL A 116 20.13 -3.38 17.48
CA VAL A 116 18.93 -3.16 18.31
C VAL A 116 19.22 -3.50 19.76
N THR A 117 19.77 -4.69 19.98
CA THR A 117 20.31 -5.19 21.26
C THR A 117 21.41 -6.22 20.97
N ASP A 118 21.97 -6.88 22.00
CA ASP A 118 23.19 -7.70 21.84
C ASP A 118 23.12 -8.84 20.82
N ARG A 119 21.95 -9.35 20.49
CA ARG A 119 21.79 -10.45 19.53
C ARG A 119 20.76 -10.13 18.43
N ILE A 120 20.28 -8.88 18.36
CA ILE A 120 19.29 -8.45 17.38
C ILE A 120 19.85 -7.27 16.59
N TYR A 121 19.81 -7.41 15.25
CA TYR A 121 20.31 -6.43 14.30
C TYR A 121 19.26 -6.14 13.23
N GLN A 122 19.22 -4.91 12.72
CA GLN A 122 18.36 -4.52 11.59
C GLN A 122 19.21 -3.93 10.46
N VAL A 123 18.86 -4.31 9.23
CA VAL A 123 19.27 -3.55 8.05
C VAL A 123 18.08 -2.69 7.62
N ARG A 124 18.33 -1.38 7.59
CA ARG A 124 17.34 -0.36 7.27
C ARG A 124 17.69 0.38 5.98
N GLY A 125 16.68 0.82 5.21
CA GLY A 125 16.87 1.63 4.00
C GLY A 125 17.27 0.83 2.76
N TYR A 126 17.21 -0.50 2.78
CA TYR A 126 17.50 -1.38 1.64
C TYR A 126 16.27 -1.72 0.81
N ASP A 127 15.08 -1.43 1.34
CA ASP A 127 13.77 -1.58 0.73
C ASP A 127 12.77 -0.70 1.50
N LEU A 128 11.46 -0.91 1.31
CA LEU A 128 10.39 -0.28 2.06
C LEU A 128 10.44 -0.66 3.54
N ALA A 129 10.51 -1.97 3.83
CA ALA A 129 10.58 -2.51 5.19
C ALA A 129 12.03 -2.62 5.71
N ASN A 130 12.18 -2.89 7.00
CA ASN A 130 13.41 -3.27 7.66
C ASN A 130 13.50 -4.79 7.74
N ILE A 131 14.65 -5.38 7.41
CA ILE A 131 14.91 -6.78 7.68
C ILE A 131 15.66 -6.94 9.00
N THR A 132 15.21 -7.88 9.83
CA THR A 132 15.80 -8.13 11.15
C THR A 132 16.52 -9.47 11.20
N PHE A 133 17.72 -9.47 11.76
CA PHE A 133 18.57 -10.64 11.97
C PHE A 133 18.76 -10.89 13.46
N VAL A 134 18.23 -12.02 13.95
CA VAL A 134 18.46 -12.46 15.32
C VAL A 134 19.57 -13.50 15.33
N LYS A 135 20.62 -13.24 16.08
CA LYS A 135 21.78 -14.13 16.20
C LYS A 135 21.45 -15.28 17.14
N GLY A 136 21.25 -16.46 16.56
CA GLY A 136 21.16 -17.72 17.30
C GLY A 136 22.53 -18.24 17.77
N ASP A 137 22.58 -19.44 18.31
CA ASP A 137 23.82 -20.05 18.76
C ASP A 137 24.74 -20.41 17.57
N THR A 138 24.15 -20.86 16.45
CA THR A 138 24.89 -21.32 15.28
C THR A 138 24.59 -20.56 13.98
N GLY A 139 23.50 -19.78 13.89
CA GLY A 139 23.08 -19.11 12.66
C GLY A 139 22.24 -17.85 12.88
N TRP A 140 21.58 -17.44 11.81
CA TRP A 140 20.62 -16.33 11.79
C TRP A 140 19.19 -16.82 11.80
N ILE A 141 18.32 -16.18 12.60
CA ILE A 141 16.87 -16.21 12.44
C ILE A 141 16.48 -14.88 11.79
N VAL A 142 15.88 -14.94 10.60
CA VAL A 142 15.59 -13.76 9.79
C VAL A 142 14.11 -13.43 9.90
N PHE A 143 13.79 -12.18 10.23
CA PHE A 143 12.43 -11.65 10.28
C PHE A 143 12.20 -10.70 9.12
N ASP A 144 11.10 -10.88 8.41
CA ASP A 144 10.61 -10.04 7.31
C ASP A 144 11.67 -9.79 6.21
N PRO A 145 11.85 -10.75 5.31
CA PRO A 145 12.92 -10.72 4.31
C PRO A 145 12.66 -9.78 3.12
N LEU A 146 12.08 -8.58 3.34
CA LEU A 146 11.88 -7.50 2.35
C LEU A 146 10.98 -7.90 1.16
N THR A 147 10.89 -7.02 0.14
CA THR A 147 9.96 -7.15 -1.00
C THR A 147 10.48 -8.09 -2.09
N VAL A 148 11.79 -8.06 -2.39
CA VAL A 148 12.35 -8.82 -3.51
C VAL A 148 13.64 -9.55 -3.11
N PRO A 149 13.95 -10.71 -3.74
CA PRO A 149 15.14 -11.52 -3.42
C PRO A 149 16.46 -10.74 -3.52
N THR A 150 16.54 -9.78 -4.43
CA THR A 150 17.76 -9.00 -4.65
C THR A 150 18.08 -8.09 -3.48
N THR A 151 17.10 -7.40 -2.89
CA THR A 151 17.32 -6.51 -1.74
C THR A 151 17.58 -7.30 -0.46
N SER A 152 16.86 -8.40 -0.24
CA SER A 152 17.06 -9.26 0.93
C SER A 152 18.42 -9.97 0.91
N LYS A 153 18.86 -10.44 -0.27
CA LYS A 153 20.22 -11.02 -0.43
C LYS A 153 21.30 -9.98 -0.13
N ALA A 154 21.15 -8.76 -0.66
CA ALA A 154 22.10 -7.67 -0.38
C ALA A 154 22.18 -7.36 1.12
N ALA A 155 21.06 -7.40 1.83
CA ALA A 155 21.02 -7.20 3.28
C ALA A 155 21.70 -8.35 4.04
N LEU A 156 21.46 -9.62 3.66
CA LEU A 156 22.13 -10.78 4.27
C LEU A 156 23.64 -10.75 4.02
N ASP A 157 24.05 -10.48 2.79
CA ASP A 157 25.48 -10.37 2.44
C ASP A 157 26.16 -9.28 3.26
N PHE A 158 25.50 -8.12 3.45
CA PHE A 158 26.03 -7.03 4.24
C PHE A 158 26.15 -7.39 5.73
N VAL A 159 25.14 -8.05 6.31
CA VAL A 159 25.23 -8.53 7.70
C VAL A 159 26.36 -9.54 7.87
N ASN A 160 26.50 -10.49 6.94
CA ASN A 160 27.55 -11.50 6.98
C ASN A 160 28.96 -10.88 6.82
N GLN A 161 29.09 -9.87 5.98
CA GLN A 161 30.34 -9.12 5.82
C GLN A 161 30.77 -8.43 7.13
N GLU A 162 29.83 -7.78 7.82
CA GLU A 162 30.14 -6.96 9.00
C GLU A 162 30.22 -7.76 10.32
N LEU A 163 29.39 -8.82 10.45
CA LEU A 163 29.24 -9.58 11.70
C LEU A 163 29.76 -11.03 11.63
N GLY A 164 30.30 -11.43 10.48
CA GLY A 164 30.77 -12.77 10.21
C GLY A 164 29.67 -13.66 9.59
N GLU A 165 30.10 -14.48 8.64
CA GLU A 165 29.22 -15.38 7.90
C GLU A 165 28.55 -16.43 8.82
N ARG A 166 27.23 -16.60 8.66
CA ARG A 166 26.42 -17.57 9.41
C ARG A 166 25.33 -18.14 8.52
N PRO A 167 24.98 -19.44 8.67
CA PRO A 167 23.84 -20.01 7.99
C PRO A 167 22.53 -19.43 8.54
N VAL A 168 21.47 -19.44 7.72
CA VAL A 168 20.10 -19.13 8.17
C VAL A 168 19.51 -20.37 8.83
N LYS A 169 18.87 -20.23 9.99
CA LYS A 169 18.26 -21.28 10.80
C LYS A 169 16.73 -21.25 10.80
N ALA A 170 16.15 -20.10 10.55
CA ALA A 170 14.71 -19.94 10.34
C ALA A 170 14.42 -18.61 9.64
N VAL A 171 13.25 -18.53 9.00
CA VAL A 171 12.67 -17.28 8.52
C VAL A 171 11.31 -17.09 9.18
N VAL A 172 10.98 -15.88 9.59
CA VAL A 172 9.71 -15.51 10.21
C VAL A 172 9.07 -14.41 9.38
N TYR A 173 7.85 -14.63 8.92
CA TYR A 173 7.01 -13.61 8.32
C TYR A 173 6.08 -13.03 9.39
N SER A 174 6.07 -11.71 9.55
CA SER A 174 5.16 -11.06 10.49
C SER A 174 3.71 -11.12 10.04
N HIS A 175 3.49 -10.89 8.73
CA HIS A 175 2.17 -10.80 8.14
C HIS A 175 2.19 -10.99 6.60
N ALA A 176 1.02 -10.87 5.99
CA ALA A 176 0.76 -11.29 4.61
C ALA A 176 1.09 -10.25 3.51
N HIS A 177 1.75 -9.12 3.82
CA HIS A 177 2.15 -8.14 2.82
C HIS A 177 3.52 -8.46 2.20
N ALA A 178 3.65 -8.14 0.90
CA ALA A 178 4.78 -8.59 0.09
C ALA A 178 6.15 -8.05 0.55
N ASP A 179 6.21 -6.90 1.19
CA ASP A 179 7.46 -6.31 1.70
C ASP A 179 7.98 -6.98 2.99
N HIS A 180 7.27 -8.00 3.50
CA HIS A 180 7.65 -8.77 4.68
C HIS A 180 7.98 -10.24 4.35
N PHE A 181 7.67 -10.71 3.13
CA PHE A 181 7.99 -12.09 2.75
C PHE A 181 8.63 -12.21 1.35
N GLY A 182 8.42 -11.21 0.50
CA GLY A 182 8.66 -11.30 -0.94
C GLY A 182 10.12 -11.52 -1.33
N GLY A 183 11.06 -11.20 -0.46
CA GLY A 183 12.48 -11.42 -0.67
C GLY A 183 13.02 -12.75 -0.18
N VAL A 184 12.17 -13.67 0.30
CA VAL A 184 12.60 -14.90 1.00
C VAL A 184 13.62 -15.75 0.22
N LYS A 185 13.50 -15.84 -1.10
CA LYS A 185 14.46 -16.59 -1.95
C LYS A 185 15.83 -15.92 -2.08
N GLY A 186 16.01 -14.70 -1.59
CA GLY A 186 17.31 -14.08 -1.39
C GLY A 186 18.00 -14.53 -0.08
N ILE A 187 17.24 -15.15 0.83
CA ILE A 187 17.70 -15.57 2.16
C ILE A 187 17.90 -17.10 2.20
N VAL A 188 16.93 -17.87 1.68
CA VAL A 188 16.96 -19.35 1.66
C VAL A 188 16.44 -19.87 0.34
N SER A 189 16.85 -21.08 -0.05
CA SER A 189 16.31 -21.75 -1.22
C SER A 189 15.10 -22.64 -0.86
N GLN A 190 14.24 -22.93 -1.84
CA GLN A 190 13.13 -23.87 -1.67
C GLN A 190 13.63 -25.24 -1.22
N GLU A 191 14.77 -25.71 -1.79
CA GLU A 191 15.35 -27.03 -1.49
C GLU A 191 15.82 -27.13 -0.02
N GLN A 192 16.33 -26.06 0.57
CA GLN A 192 16.69 -26.05 2.00
C GLN A 192 15.46 -26.22 2.89
N VAL A 193 14.36 -25.55 2.52
CA VAL A 193 13.09 -25.65 3.24
C VAL A 193 12.47 -27.05 3.07
N ASP A 194 12.47 -27.59 1.85
CA ASP A 194 11.93 -28.92 1.55
C ASP A 194 12.69 -30.06 2.27
N ARG A 195 14.01 -29.87 2.51
CA ARG A 195 14.81 -30.78 3.34
C ARG A 195 14.61 -30.59 4.84
N GLY A 196 13.79 -29.62 5.27
CA GLY A 196 13.56 -29.30 6.68
C GLY A 196 14.75 -28.64 7.40
N GLU A 197 15.71 -28.10 6.64
CA GLU A 197 16.89 -27.42 7.22
C GLU A 197 16.56 -26.03 7.77
N VAL A 198 15.61 -25.33 7.14
CA VAL A 198 15.20 -23.98 7.50
C VAL A 198 13.67 -23.89 7.54
N PRO A 199 13.05 -23.87 8.73
CA PRO A 199 11.62 -23.65 8.84
C PRO A 199 11.24 -22.22 8.46
N ILE A 200 10.09 -22.07 7.81
CA ILE A 200 9.40 -20.81 7.56
C ILE A 200 8.23 -20.71 8.53
N ILE A 201 8.21 -19.66 9.36
CA ILE A 201 7.23 -19.46 10.41
C ILE A 201 6.34 -18.28 10.04
N ALA A 202 5.02 -18.42 10.17
CA ALA A 202 4.07 -17.36 9.86
C ALA A 202 2.82 -17.43 10.76
N PRO A 203 2.02 -16.35 10.88
CA PRO A 203 0.75 -16.37 11.59
C PRO A 203 -0.30 -17.19 10.87
N LYS A 204 -1.32 -17.60 11.61
CA LYS A 204 -2.51 -18.30 11.06
C LYS A 204 -3.17 -17.45 9.96
N GLY A 205 -3.49 -18.08 8.82
CA GLY A 205 -4.11 -17.43 7.67
C GLY A 205 -3.12 -16.73 6.72
N PHE A 206 -1.83 -16.71 7.03
CA PHE A 206 -0.82 -16.01 6.24
C PHE A 206 -0.89 -16.36 4.75
N LEU A 207 -0.82 -17.66 4.41
CA LEU A 207 -0.70 -18.08 3.01
C LEU A 207 -1.96 -17.72 2.20
N GLU A 208 -3.13 -17.95 2.78
CA GLU A 208 -4.41 -17.60 2.18
C GLU A 208 -4.47 -16.10 1.83
N HIS A 209 -4.21 -15.24 2.81
CA HIS A 209 -4.28 -13.79 2.61
C HIS A 209 -3.17 -13.26 1.69
N ALA A 210 -1.94 -13.76 1.81
CA ALA A 210 -0.84 -13.37 0.94
C ALA A 210 -1.13 -13.66 -0.54
N VAL A 211 -1.73 -14.83 -0.83
CA VAL A 211 -2.08 -15.21 -2.20
C VAL A 211 -3.34 -14.51 -2.67
N ALA A 212 -4.44 -14.54 -1.90
CA ALA A 212 -5.73 -13.99 -2.31
C ALA A 212 -5.65 -12.48 -2.62
N GLU A 213 -4.97 -11.69 -1.78
CA GLU A 213 -4.79 -10.25 -1.98
C GLU A 213 -4.07 -9.94 -3.30
N ASN A 214 -3.04 -10.73 -3.64
CA ASN A 214 -2.24 -10.49 -4.83
C ASN A 214 -2.81 -11.11 -6.11
N VAL A 215 -3.84 -11.97 -6.02
CA VAL A 215 -4.41 -12.71 -7.15
C VAL A 215 -5.82 -12.22 -7.51
N LEU A 216 -6.79 -12.30 -6.59
CA LEU A 216 -8.20 -12.07 -6.93
C LEU A 216 -8.46 -10.65 -7.46
N ALA A 217 -7.97 -9.62 -6.78
CA ALA A 217 -8.03 -8.23 -7.22
C ALA A 217 -6.65 -7.67 -7.61
N GLY A 218 -5.66 -8.54 -7.81
CA GLY A 218 -4.25 -8.21 -7.92
C GLY A 218 -3.93 -7.19 -9.02
N ASN A 219 -4.56 -7.30 -10.21
CA ASN A 219 -4.38 -6.33 -11.28
C ASN A 219 -4.83 -4.91 -10.87
N ALA A 220 -6.02 -4.81 -10.28
CA ALA A 220 -6.55 -3.53 -9.81
C ALA A 220 -5.70 -2.94 -8.67
N MET A 221 -5.32 -3.77 -7.69
CA MET A 221 -4.47 -3.33 -6.57
C MET A 221 -3.09 -2.89 -7.03
N SER A 222 -2.44 -3.65 -7.90
CA SER A 222 -1.12 -3.31 -8.44
C SER A 222 -1.14 -2.00 -9.25
N ARG A 223 -2.18 -1.77 -10.06
CA ARG A 223 -2.37 -0.49 -10.76
C ARG A 223 -2.58 0.67 -9.78
N ARG A 224 -3.39 0.49 -8.75
CA ARG A 224 -3.63 1.51 -7.70
C ARG A 224 -2.42 1.74 -6.80
N THR A 225 -1.55 0.74 -6.65
CA THR A 225 -0.26 0.86 -5.95
C THR A 225 0.63 1.93 -6.61
N THR A 226 0.58 2.10 -7.93
CA THR A 226 1.33 3.16 -8.61
C THR A 226 0.92 4.56 -8.17
N TYR A 227 -0.34 4.74 -7.75
CA TYR A 227 -0.83 5.98 -7.17
C TYR A 227 -0.37 6.15 -5.71
N GLN A 228 -0.59 5.14 -4.88
CA GLN A 228 -0.29 5.25 -3.44
C GLN A 228 1.20 5.44 -3.16
N TYR A 229 2.08 4.73 -3.86
CA TYR A 229 3.52 4.80 -3.64
C TYR A 229 4.24 5.78 -4.58
N GLY A 230 3.59 6.21 -5.66
CA GLY A 230 4.20 7.13 -6.62
C GLY A 230 5.51 6.60 -7.21
N ASN A 231 5.63 5.28 -7.38
CA ASN A 231 6.88 4.64 -7.79
C ASN A 231 7.32 5.00 -9.21
N VAL A 232 6.41 5.47 -10.05
CA VAL A 232 6.69 5.95 -11.42
C VAL A 232 6.92 7.47 -11.48
N LEU A 233 6.64 8.20 -10.40
CA LEU A 233 6.92 9.63 -10.34
C LEU A 233 8.43 9.91 -10.29
N PRO A 234 8.89 11.01 -10.90
CA PRO A 234 10.26 11.50 -10.69
C PRO A 234 10.54 11.72 -9.20
N LYS A 235 11.74 11.38 -8.74
CA LYS A 235 12.18 11.65 -7.37
C LYS A 235 12.60 13.10 -7.26
N GLY A 236 12.06 13.83 -6.26
CA GLY A 236 12.32 15.26 -6.09
C GLY A 236 11.23 15.98 -5.32
N ALA A 237 11.46 17.24 -4.98
CA ALA A 237 10.58 18.03 -4.12
C ALA A 237 9.16 18.23 -4.67
N THR A 238 8.98 18.24 -5.99
CA THR A 238 7.66 18.31 -6.65
C THR A 238 7.14 16.94 -7.10
N GLY A 239 7.87 15.87 -6.82
CA GLY A 239 7.53 14.49 -7.17
C GLY A 239 7.40 13.59 -5.94
N GLN A 240 7.85 12.34 -6.09
CA GLN A 240 7.83 11.36 -5.00
C GLN A 240 9.00 11.62 -4.05
N VAL A 241 8.71 11.71 -2.76
CA VAL A 241 9.69 12.01 -1.70
C VAL A 241 9.83 10.89 -0.69
N ASP A 242 8.75 10.14 -0.43
CA ASP A 242 8.68 9.11 0.60
C ASP A 242 7.43 8.23 0.44
N ALA A 243 7.42 7.09 1.10
CA ALA A 243 6.23 6.27 1.31
C ALA A 243 5.79 6.24 2.80
N ALA A 244 6.38 7.07 3.63
CA ALA A 244 6.18 7.23 5.09
C ALA A 244 6.81 6.12 5.95
N ILE A 245 6.54 4.86 5.63
CA ILE A 245 7.09 3.68 6.32
C ILE A 245 8.45 3.25 5.74
N GLY A 246 8.92 3.94 4.74
CA GLY A 246 10.19 3.79 4.03
C GLY A 246 10.18 4.68 2.79
N LYS A 247 11.20 4.58 1.93
CA LYS A 247 11.30 5.47 0.76
C LYS A 247 10.37 5.09 -0.38
N ASN A 248 10.35 3.81 -0.72
CA ASN A 248 9.53 3.25 -1.80
C ASN A 248 9.61 1.72 -1.77
N VAL A 249 8.88 1.07 -2.67
CA VAL A 249 8.95 -0.38 -2.89
C VAL A 249 10.08 -0.67 -3.89
N ALA A 250 10.95 -1.64 -3.59
CA ALA A 250 12.00 -2.08 -4.50
C ALA A 250 11.40 -2.66 -5.79
N GLN A 251 12.12 -2.49 -6.91
CA GLN A 251 11.70 -3.02 -8.21
C GLN A 251 12.11 -4.48 -8.35
N GLY A 252 11.21 -5.31 -8.85
CA GLY A 252 11.50 -6.73 -9.08
C GLY A 252 10.27 -7.61 -9.07
N GLU A 253 10.50 -8.88 -8.89
CA GLU A 253 9.47 -9.89 -8.74
C GLU A 253 9.48 -10.43 -7.31
N VAL A 254 8.30 -10.49 -6.70
CA VAL A 254 8.09 -11.04 -5.36
C VAL A 254 8.27 -12.55 -5.39
N SER A 255 9.00 -13.12 -4.45
CA SER A 255 9.08 -14.56 -4.23
C SER A 255 8.21 -15.00 -3.06
N LEU A 256 7.90 -16.28 -2.98
CA LEU A 256 7.21 -16.87 -1.85
C LEU A 256 7.69 -18.30 -1.61
N ILE A 257 7.96 -18.63 -0.36
CA ILE A 257 8.08 -20.00 0.13
C ILE A 257 7.00 -20.19 1.19
N ALA A 258 6.15 -21.18 1.01
CA ALA A 258 5.04 -21.44 1.92
C ALA A 258 5.53 -21.73 3.35
N PRO A 259 4.83 -21.24 4.40
CA PRO A 259 5.19 -21.53 5.78
C PRO A 259 5.18 -23.06 6.08
N THR A 260 6.21 -23.52 6.77
CA THR A 260 6.30 -24.90 7.27
C THR A 260 5.84 -25.03 8.71
N LYS A 261 5.80 -23.89 9.45
CA LYS A 261 5.26 -23.80 10.80
C LYS A 261 4.31 -22.60 10.89
N VAL A 262 3.07 -22.84 11.24
CA VAL A 262 2.04 -21.81 11.44
C VAL A 262 1.81 -21.64 12.94
N ILE A 263 1.80 -20.40 13.42
CA ILE A 263 1.42 -20.02 14.77
C ILE A 263 -0.10 -19.92 14.82
N THR A 264 -0.75 -20.90 15.47
CA THR A 264 -2.22 -21.03 15.45
C THR A 264 -2.88 -20.49 16.71
N GLU A 265 -2.20 -20.55 17.83
CA GLU A 265 -2.73 -20.10 19.11
C GLU A 265 -2.63 -18.57 19.23
N GLN A 266 -3.45 -17.97 20.12
CA GLN A 266 -3.37 -16.53 20.44
C GLN A 266 -1.95 -16.13 20.87
N THR A 267 -1.28 -17.02 21.63
CA THR A 267 0.15 -16.90 21.98
C THR A 267 0.79 -18.28 21.91
N GLU A 268 1.97 -18.36 21.31
CA GLU A 268 2.73 -19.60 21.18
C GLU A 268 4.22 -19.32 21.39
N THR A 269 4.94 -20.25 22.02
CA THR A 269 6.39 -20.10 22.25
C THR A 269 7.15 -21.15 21.44
N LEU A 270 8.17 -20.70 20.72
CA LEU A 270 9.14 -21.57 20.04
C LEU A 270 10.55 -21.28 20.54
N VAL A 271 11.39 -22.30 20.49
CA VAL A 271 12.84 -22.17 20.70
C VAL A 271 13.55 -22.65 19.42
N ILE A 272 14.30 -21.76 18.78
CA ILE A 272 15.06 -22.07 17.56
C ILE A 272 16.48 -21.58 17.76
N ASP A 273 17.45 -22.44 17.49
CA ASP A 273 18.88 -22.14 17.58
C ASP A 273 19.25 -21.39 18.89
N GLY A 274 18.69 -21.86 20.05
CA GLY A 274 18.92 -21.31 21.36
C GLY A 274 18.15 -20.00 21.66
N VAL A 275 17.34 -19.48 20.75
CA VAL A 275 16.54 -18.26 20.95
C VAL A 275 15.10 -18.63 21.27
N THR A 276 14.59 -18.15 22.42
CA THR A 276 13.18 -18.24 22.80
C THR A 276 12.41 -17.07 22.19
N MET A 277 11.31 -17.39 21.51
CA MET A 277 10.41 -16.43 20.86
C MET A 277 8.97 -16.69 21.35
N GLU A 278 8.35 -15.70 21.95
CA GLU A 278 6.94 -15.71 22.35
C GLU A 278 6.14 -14.92 21.31
N PHE A 279 5.38 -15.63 20.48
CA PHE A 279 4.54 -15.04 19.42
C PHE A 279 3.17 -14.66 19.99
N GLN A 280 2.61 -13.56 19.50
CA GLN A 280 1.24 -13.11 19.74
C GLN A 280 0.55 -12.86 18.41
N ASN A 281 -0.45 -13.68 18.05
CA ASN A 281 -1.30 -13.41 16.89
C ASN A 281 -2.16 -12.17 17.11
N THR A 282 -2.23 -11.30 16.10
CA THR A 282 -2.96 -10.03 16.11
C THR A 282 -3.79 -9.85 14.83
N PRO A 283 -4.69 -10.80 14.50
CA PRO A 283 -5.42 -10.80 13.25
C PRO A 283 -6.33 -9.58 13.10
N GLY A 284 -6.45 -9.05 11.87
CA GLY A 284 -7.31 -7.92 11.54
C GLY A 284 -6.76 -6.56 11.96
N THR A 285 -5.49 -6.48 12.35
CA THR A 285 -4.77 -5.24 12.64
C THR A 285 -4.26 -4.62 11.33
N GLU A 286 -2.95 -4.52 11.13
CA GLU A 286 -2.38 -4.02 9.86
C GLU A 286 -2.68 -4.99 8.71
N SER A 287 -2.72 -6.28 8.99
CA SER A 287 -3.07 -7.35 8.07
C SER A 287 -4.13 -8.29 8.68
N PRO A 288 -4.93 -8.99 7.85
CA PRO A 288 -5.81 -10.05 8.35
C PRO A 288 -5.07 -11.13 9.13
N ALA A 289 -3.82 -11.41 8.76
CA ALA A 289 -2.92 -12.35 9.44
C ALA A 289 -1.62 -11.66 9.82
N GLU A 290 -1.45 -11.35 11.11
CA GLU A 290 -0.28 -10.67 11.64
C GLU A 290 0.08 -11.19 13.04
N MET A 291 1.37 -11.09 13.43
CA MET A 291 1.84 -11.45 14.75
C MET A 291 3.00 -10.59 15.26
N ASN A 292 2.98 -10.27 16.54
CA ASN A 292 4.09 -9.69 17.30
C ASN A 292 4.99 -10.79 17.88
N THR A 293 6.24 -10.45 18.24
CA THR A 293 7.18 -11.39 18.86
C THR A 293 7.91 -10.75 20.04
N TYR A 294 7.93 -11.42 21.20
CA TYR A 294 8.73 -11.04 22.34
C TYR A 294 9.91 -12.01 22.53
N PHE A 295 11.09 -11.48 22.79
CA PHE A 295 12.33 -12.21 23.04
C PHE A 295 12.72 -12.08 24.52
N PRO A 296 12.34 -13.03 25.38
CA PRO A 296 12.56 -12.93 26.84
C PRO A 296 14.02 -12.76 27.23
N GLN A 297 14.93 -13.48 26.55
CA GLN A 297 16.37 -13.46 26.80
C GLN A 297 16.99 -12.08 26.55
N PHE A 298 16.44 -11.31 25.61
CA PHE A 298 16.95 -10.01 25.20
C PHE A 298 16.09 -8.86 25.69
N LYS A 299 14.99 -9.14 26.37
CA LYS A 299 13.96 -8.17 26.78
C LYS A 299 13.56 -7.25 25.64
N ALA A 300 13.41 -7.83 24.45
CA ALA A 300 13.12 -7.12 23.22
C ALA A 300 11.72 -7.47 22.72
N LEU A 301 10.94 -6.45 22.36
CA LEU A 301 9.59 -6.59 21.83
C LEU A 301 9.57 -6.15 20.38
N TRP A 302 9.31 -7.08 19.47
CA TRP A 302 9.08 -6.79 18.06
C TRP A 302 7.58 -6.68 17.79
N MET A 303 7.16 -5.51 17.32
CA MET A 303 5.74 -5.18 17.12
C MET A 303 5.30 -5.32 15.66
N ALA A 304 6.04 -6.06 14.83
CA ALA A 304 5.74 -6.26 13.42
C ALA A 304 5.45 -4.91 12.72
N GLU A 305 4.27 -4.72 12.13
CA GLU A 305 3.81 -3.43 11.62
C GLU A 305 2.68 -2.82 12.46
N ASN A 306 2.30 -3.49 13.56
CA ASN A 306 1.27 -3.01 14.49
C ASN A 306 1.58 -1.64 15.10
N THR A 307 2.86 -1.28 15.21
CA THR A 307 3.29 0.05 15.66
C THR A 307 4.49 0.51 14.85
N VAL A 308 4.35 1.63 14.17
CA VAL A 308 5.39 2.27 13.35
C VAL A 308 5.57 3.73 13.74
N GLY A 309 6.52 4.43 13.14
CA GLY A 309 6.82 5.84 13.43
C GLY A 309 5.79 6.83 12.88
N GLY A 310 4.55 6.45 12.70
CA GLY A 310 3.45 7.28 12.22
C GLY A 310 2.09 6.60 12.37
N LEU A 311 1.00 7.31 12.07
CA LEU A 311 -0.34 6.73 11.94
C LEU A 311 -0.37 5.87 10.67
N HIS A 312 -0.68 4.59 10.85
CA HIS A 312 -0.89 3.69 9.71
C HIS A 312 -2.31 3.85 9.13
N ASN A 313 -2.51 3.41 7.90
CA ASN A 313 -3.83 3.46 7.29
C ASN A 313 -4.73 2.31 7.82
N VAL A 314 -5.99 2.62 8.12
CA VAL A 314 -7.06 1.64 8.40
C VAL A 314 -7.70 1.17 7.09
N TYR A 315 -7.71 2.03 6.07
CA TYR A 315 -7.97 1.72 4.68
C TYR A 315 -6.79 2.18 3.83
N THR A 316 -6.25 1.27 3.03
CA THR A 316 -5.16 1.58 2.11
C THR A 316 -5.67 1.99 0.72
N LEU A 317 -5.10 3.05 0.12
CA LEU A 317 -5.58 3.59 -1.16
C LEU A 317 -5.43 2.60 -2.33
N ARG A 318 -4.42 1.71 -2.27
CA ARG A 318 -4.26 0.64 -3.27
C ARG A 318 -5.41 -0.37 -3.26
N GLY A 319 -6.07 -0.52 -2.12
CA GLY A 319 -7.10 -1.52 -1.87
C GLY A 319 -6.56 -2.66 -1.01
N ALA A 320 -7.36 -3.05 -0.05
CA ALA A 320 -7.25 -4.24 0.80
C ALA A 320 -8.54 -4.36 1.60
N GLU A 321 -8.70 -5.42 2.36
CA GLU A 321 -9.75 -5.48 3.37
C GLU A 321 -9.61 -4.31 4.37
N VAL A 322 -10.75 -3.74 4.78
CA VAL A 322 -10.75 -2.65 5.76
C VAL A 322 -10.31 -3.21 7.12
N ARG A 323 -9.28 -2.63 7.70
CA ARG A 323 -8.67 -3.04 8.95
C ARG A 323 -9.55 -2.67 10.14
N ASP A 324 -9.33 -3.35 11.26
CA ASP A 324 -10.09 -3.15 12.49
C ASP A 324 -9.32 -2.26 13.49
N ALA A 325 -9.59 -0.96 13.48
CA ALA A 325 -8.94 -0.01 14.38
C ALA A 325 -9.21 -0.33 15.87
N GLN A 326 -10.38 -0.91 16.21
CA GLN A 326 -10.67 -1.34 17.57
C GLN A 326 -9.85 -2.56 17.96
N ALA A 327 -9.80 -3.60 17.12
CA ALA A 327 -8.97 -4.78 17.36
C ALA A 327 -7.50 -4.38 17.48
N TRP A 328 -7.03 -3.49 16.59
CA TRP A 328 -5.66 -2.96 16.61
C TRP A 328 -5.31 -2.33 17.96
N SER A 329 -6.15 -1.41 18.45
CA SER A 329 -6.00 -0.81 19.78
C SER A 329 -5.96 -1.88 20.91
N LYS A 330 -6.86 -2.88 20.85
CA LYS A 330 -6.91 -3.97 21.83
C LYS A 330 -5.66 -4.85 21.83
N TYR A 331 -5.12 -5.18 20.64
CA TYR A 331 -3.91 -6.01 20.56
C TYR A 331 -2.65 -5.26 21.02
N ILE A 332 -2.53 -3.95 20.71
CA ILE A 332 -1.46 -3.13 21.31
C ILE A 332 -1.60 -3.12 22.84
N ASN A 333 -2.83 -2.96 23.36
CA ASN A 333 -3.06 -2.99 24.81
C ASN A 333 -2.66 -4.33 25.44
N GLN A 334 -2.95 -5.46 24.77
CA GLN A 334 -2.50 -6.78 25.22
C GLN A 334 -0.96 -6.87 25.24
N SER A 335 -0.29 -6.38 24.19
CA SER A 335 1.18 -6.35 24.11
C SER A 335 1.80 -5.51 25.23
N ILE A 336 1.18 -4.37 25.61
CA ILE A 336 1.61 -3.54 26.74
C ILE A 336 1.60 -4.36 28.04
N HIS A 337 0.50 -5.07 28.31
CA HIS A 337 0.34 -5.80 29.55
C HIS A 337 1.13 -7.10 29.61
N ARG A 338 1.35 -7.77 28.48
CA ARG A 338 2.10 -9.04 28.42
C ARG A 338 3.61 -8.82 28.41
N TYR A 339 4.09 -7.85 27.62
CA TYR A 339 5.49 -7.76 27.21
C TYR A 339 6.15 -6.41 27.50
N ALA A 340 5.49 -5.29 27.21
CA ALA A 340 6.14 -3.98 27.23
C ALA A 340 6.71 -3.61 28.60
N LYS A 341 6.06 -4.03 29.69
CA LYS A 341 6.56 -3.82 31.07
C LYS A 341 7.89 -4.53 31.36
N LYS A 342 8.25 -5.52 30.54
CA LYS A 342 9.47 -6.33 30.70
C LYS A 342 10.50 -6.01 29.62
N ALA A 343 10.14 -5.18 28.62
CA ALA A 343 11.00 -4.86 27.49
C ALA A 343 11.94 -3.69 27.80
N ASP A 344 13.19 -3.84 27.43
CA ASP A 344 14.19 -2.78 27.48
C ASP A 344 14.32 -2.07 26.10
N VAL A 345 13.87 -2.74 25.02
CA VAL A 345 13.78 -2.21 23.66
C VAL A 345 12.53 -2.74 22.96
N MET A 346 11.88 -1.85 22.20
CA MET A 346 10.81 -2.17 21.23
C MET A 346 11.25 -1.73 19.83
N PHE A 347 10.94 -2.56 18.83
CA PHE A 347 11.26 -2.31 17.43
C PHE A 347 10.19 -2.91 16.51
N ALA A 348 10.24 -2.57 15.22
CA ALA A 348 9.20 -2.90 14.28
C ALA A 348 9.79 -3.19 12.89
N SER A 349 8.93 -3.62 11.96
CA SER A 349 9.31 -3.90 10.58
C SER A 349 9.57 -2.62 9.76
N HIS A 350 9.17 -1.47 10.27
CA HIS A 350 9.43 -0.14 9.72
C HIS A 350 9.91 0.82 10.82
N SER A 351 10.45 1.97 10.42
CA SER A 351 10.97 2.99 11.33
C SER A 351 12.18 2.51 12.16
N TRP A 352 12.40 3.04 13.33
CA TRP A 352 13.55 2.81 14.19
C TRP A 352 13.13 2.37 15.59
N PRO A 353 14.01 1.66 16.32
CA PRO A 353 13.68 1.15 17.64
C PRO A 353 13.49 2.25 18.69
N ARG A 354 12.81 1.90 19.78
CA ARG A 354 12.67 2.71 20.99
C ARG A 354 13.22 1.96 22.19
N TRP A 355 14.06 2.63 22.95
CA TRP A 355 14.75 2.08 24.13
C TRP A 355 14.23 2.73 25.39
N GLY A 356 14.29 1.97 26.49
CA GLY A 356 13.85 2.37 27.81
C GLY A 356 12.37 2.07 28.06
N ASN A 357 12.13 1.37 29.16
CA ASN A 357 10.80 0.84 29.49
C ASN A 357 9.70 1.91 29.52
N ASP A 358 9.97 3.05 30.15
CA ASP A 358 9.01 4.16 30.25
C ASP A 358 8.66 4.74 28.85
N ASN A 359 9.68 4.94 27.99
CA ASN A 359 9.50 5.42 26.63
C ASN A 359 8.68 4.45 25.78
N ILE A 360 8.96 3.14 25.90
CA ILE A 360 8.22 2.09 25.19
C ILE A 360 6.75 2.11 25.61
N ASN A 361 6.49 2.14 26.92
CA ASN A 361 5.13 2.14 27.43
C ASN A 361 4.37 3.44 27.08
N TYR A 362 5.05 4.59 27.08
CA TYR A 362 4.47 5.86 26.67
C TYR A 362 4.07 5.82 25.18
N PHE A 363 5.01 5.43 24.31
CA PHE A 363 4.78 5.30 22.87
C PHE A 363 3.62 4.34 22.56
N LEU A 364 3.65 3.11 23.11
CA LEU A 364 2.62 2.12 22.85
C LEU A 364 1.23 2.55 23.32
N ARG A 365 1.13 3.27 24.45
CA ARG A 365 -0.15 3.83 24.91
C ARG A 365 -0.70 4.88 23.95
N LYS A 366 0.15 5.77 23.42
CA LYS A 366 -0.26 6.78 22.46
C LYS A 366 -0.73 6.17 21.14
N GLN A 367 -0.02 5.14 20.63
CA GLN A 367 -0.42 4.40 19.43
C GLN A 367 -1.74 3.64 19.67
N ARG A 368 -1.88 2.94 20.80
CA ARG A 368 -3.12 2.27 21.20
C ARG A 368 -4.31 3.24 21.21
N ASP A 369 -4.13 4.37 21.89
CA ASP A 369 -5.19 5.34 22.10
C ASP A 369 -5.55 6.06 20.80
N MET A 370 -4.60 6.26 19.90
CA MET A 370 -4.83 6.79 18.56
C MET A 370 -5.80 5.91 17.75
N TYR A 371 -5.55 4.59 17.65
CA TYR A 371 -6.45 3.69 16.93
C TYR A 371 -7.82 3.56 17.62
N GLY A 372 -7.83 3.44 18.96
CA GLY A 372 -9.07 3.41 19.73
C GLY A 372 -9.89 4.70 19.55
N TYR A 373 -9.25 5.86 19.60
CA TYR A 373 -9.88 7.15 19.37
C TYR A 373 -10.51 7.25 17.96
N ILE A 374 -9.78 6.81 16.93
CA ILE A 374 -10.30 6.81 15.55
C ILE A 374 -11.58 5.97 15.46
N ASN A 375 -11.56 4.75 16.00
CA ASN A 375 -12.74 3.89 16.01
C ASN A 375 -13.91 4.53 16.73
N ASP A 376 -13.70 4.92 18.00
CA ASP A 376 -14.78 5.32 18.90
C ASP A 376 -15.39 6.66 18.47
N GLN A 377 -14.56 7.63 18.07
CA GLN A 377 -15.07 8.95 17.66
C GLN A 377 -15.72 8.92 16.28
N ALA A 378 -15.23 8.11 15.32
CA ALA A 378 -15.91 7.93 14.04
C ALA A 378 -17.31 7.34 14.26
N LEU A 379 -17.43 6.30 15.10
CA LEU A 379 -18.74 5.72 15.44
C LEU A 379 -19.63 6.66 16.22
N ARG A 380 -19.08 7.45 17.15
CA ARG A 380 -19.84 8.46 17.88
C ARG A 380 -20.44 9.50 16.93
N LEU A 381 -19.66 10.00 15.98
CA LEU A 381 -20.12 10.96 14.97
C LEU A 381 -21.16 10.33 14.04
N ALA A 382 -20.94 9.11 13.58
CA ALA A 382 -21.91 8.37 12.77
C ALA A 382 -23.25 8.17 13.50
N ASN A 383 -23.24 7.89 14.82
CA ASN A 383 -24.44 7.81 15.65
C ASN A 383 -25.13 9.17 15.86
N HIS A 384 -24.46 10.30 15.57
CA HIS A 384 -25.06 11.61 15.47
C HIS A 384 -25.54 11.98 14.06
N GLY A 385 -25.45 11.04 13.10
CA GLY A 385 -25.92 11.24 11.73
C GLY A 385 -24.86 11.78 10.75
N VAL A 386 -23.60 11.87 11.17
CA VAL A 386 -22.51 12.27 10.27
C VAL A 386 -22.24 11.12 9.29
N THR A 387 -22.32 11.41 8.01
CA THR A 387 -22.17 10.43 6.93
C THR A 387 -20.69 10.17 6.57
N ILE A 388 -20.46 9.12 5.78
CA ILE A 388 -19.13 8.81 5.25
C ILE A 388 -18.56 9.96 4.40
N ASN A 389 -19.40 10.80 3.80
CA ASN A 389 -18.96 11.94 2.98
C ASN A 389 -18.60 13.19 3.82
N GLU A 390 -19.15 13.31 5.03
CA GLU A 390 -18.96 14.45 5.93
C GLU A 390 -17.86 14.22 6.97
N ILE A 391 -17.66 12.95 7.40
CA ILE A 391 -16.78 12.59 8.52
C ILE A 391 -15.35 13.15 8.37
N GLN A 392 -14.85 13.29 7.15
CA GLN A 392 -13.51 13.82 6.90
C GLN A 392 -13.31 15.26 7.38
N ASP A 393 -14.38 16.04 7.41
CA ASP A 393 -14.35 17.45 7.82
C ASP A 393 -14.84 17.62 9.27
N GLU A 394 -15.60 16.65 9.82
CA GLU A 394 -16.15 16.65 11.18
C GLU A 394 -15.24 15.94 12.21
N PHE A 395 -14.26 15.15 11.75
CA PHE A 395 -13.40 14.37 12.63
C PHE A 395 -12.22 15.20 13.13
N HIS A 396 -12.21 15.51 14.42
CA HIS A 396 -11.15 16.28 15.07
C HIS A 396 -10.27 15.41 15.96
N VAL A 397 -8.97 15.67 15.97
CA VAL A 397 -7.97 14.97 16.75
C VAL A 397 -7.47 15.85 17.87
N PRO A 398 -7.52 15.42 19.14
CA PRO A 398 -7.03 16.22 20.25
C PRO A 398 -5.50 16.37 20.21
N ASP A 399 -5.00 17.52 20.64
CA ASP A 399 -3.58 17.86 20.66
C ASP A 399 -2.71 16.80 21.36
N VAL A 400 -3.24 16.15 22.39
CA VAL A 400 -2.56 15.10 23.15
C VAL A 400 -2.19 13.89 22.30
N LEU A 401 -2.84 13.69 21.16
CA LEU A 401 -2.52 12.67 20.14
C LEU A 401 -1.84 13.30 18.92
N ALA A 402 -2.35 14.43 18.44
CA ALA A 402 -1.92 15.06 17.18
C ALA A 402 -0.49 15.62 17.23
N LYS A 403 0.04 15.98 18.42
CA LYS A 403 1.38 16.55 18.57
C LYS A 403 2.50 15.51 18.71
N GLU A 404 2.16 14.23 18.85
CA GLU A 404 3.16 13.15 18.85
C GLU A 404 3.58 12.84 17.40
N TRP A 405 4.87 12.91 17.07
CA TRP A 405 5.36 12.64 15.72
C TRP A 405 4.95 11.26 15.20
N TYR A 406 5.02 10.25 16.05
CA TYR A 406 4.62 8.87 15.70
C TYR A 406 3.11 8.62 15.65
N ASN A 407 2.28 9.65 15.88
CA ASN A 407 0.83 9.65 15.64
C ASN A 407 0.44 10.52 14.42
N ARG A 408 1.41 11.15 13.74
CA ARG A 408 1.14 11.95 12.55
C ARG A 408 0.73 11.08 11.36
N GLY A 409 -0.08 11.66 10.49
CA GLY A 409 -0.72 10.98 9.37
C GLY A 409 0.18 10.71 8.18
N TYR A 410 1.36 10.12 8.38
CA TYR A 410 2.33 9.93 7.30
C TYR A 410 1.93 8.86 6.28
N HIS A 411 1.52 7.67 6.74
CA HIS A 411 1.09 6.56 5.88
C HIS A 411 -0.44 6.48 5.78
N GLY A 412 -1.13 6.63 6.91
CA GLY A 412 -2.56 6.89 6.98
C GLY A 412 -2.89 8.39 6.95
N SER A 413 -4.14 8.73 7.22
CA SER A 413 -4.59 10.04 7.63
C SER A 413 -5.83 9.89 8.49
N TYR A 414 -6.03 10.78 9.46
CA TYR A 414 -7.15 10.66 10.40
C TYR A 414 -8.51 10.71 9.69
N HIS A 415 -8.70 11.66 8.79
CA HIS A 415 -9.96 11.82 8.04
C HIS A 415 -10.28 10.59 7.18
N ARG A 416 -9.28 9.99 6.51
CA ARG A 416 -9.47 8.79 5.70
C ARG A 416 -9.69 7.56 6.57
N ASN A 417 -8.99 7.45 7.69
CA ASN A 417 -9.17 6.36 8.64
C ASN A 417 -10.56 6.41 9.32
N ALA A 418 -11.08 7.61 9.60
CA ALA A 418 -12.45 7.78 10.08
C ALA A 418 -13.50 7.32 9.04
N LYS A 419 -13.30 7.65 7.75
CA LYS A 419 -14.10 7.08 6.65
C LYS A 419 -14.04 5.55 6.61
N ALA A 420 -12.86 4.99 6.84
CA ALA A 420 -12.66 3.54 6.85
C ALA A 420 -13.45 2.86 7.97
N VAL A 421 -13.51 3.45 9.15
CA VAL A 421 -14.34 2.96 10.25
C VAL A 421 -15.83 2.95 9.87
N ILE A 422 -16.33 4.06 9.31
CA ILE A 422 -17.72 4.09 8.82
C ILE A 422 -17.95 3.00 7.76
N ASN A 423 -17.05 2.88 6.78
CA ASN A 423 -17.16 1.86 5.74
C ASN A 423 -17.18 0.44 6.31
N LYS A 424 -16.38 0.17 7.34
CA LYS A 424 -16.35 -1.15 8.00
C LYS A 424 -17.67 -1.51 8.66
N TYR A 425 -18.32 -0.57 9.34
CA TYR A 425 -19.53 -0.84 10.13
C TYR A 425 -20.84 -0.62 9.34
N LEU A 426 -20.87 0.36 8.45
CA LEU A 426 -22.10 0.81 7.76
C LEU A 426 -22.01 0.67 6.22
N GLY A 427 -20.83 0.40 5.67
CA GLY A 427 -20.62 0.31 4.22
C GLY A 427 -20.41 1.69 3.57
N TYR A 428 -20.39 1.71 2.24
CA TYR A 428 -20.06 2.89 1.42
C TYR A 428 -21.21 3.88 1.23
N PHE A 429 -22.46 3.47 1.50
CA PHE A 429 -23.65 4.27 1.21
C PHE A 429 -23.86 5.34 2.30
N ASP A 430 -24.06 6.58 1.88
CA ASP A 430 -24.27 7.74 2.75
C ASP A 430 -25.70 7.93 3.24
N MET A 431 -26.61 7.01 2.93
CA MET A 431 -28.05 7.04 3.24
C MET A 431 -28.85 8.16 2.57
N ASN A 432 -28.25 9.00 1.72
CA ASN A 432 -29.01 9.97 0.92
C ASN A 432 -29.67 9.25 -0.29
N PRO A 433 -30.99 9.19 -0.39
CA PRO A 433 -31.63 8.51 -1.51
C PRO A 433 -31.24 9.03 -2.90
N ALA A 434 -30.82 10.30 -3.01
CA ALA A 434 -30.37 10.88 -4.28
C ALA A 434 -29.06 10.28 -4.79
N THR A 435 -28.21 9.73 -3.88
CA THR A 435 -26.93 9.10 -4.21
C THR A 435 -27.00 7.57 -4.21
N LEU A 436 -28.19 6.97 -4.03
CA LEU A 436 -28.34 5.51 -4.03
C LEU A 436 -27.94 4.87 -5.37
N ARG A 437 -28.30 5.55 -6.48
CA ARG A 437 -27.95 5.10 -7.84
C ARG A 437 -27.51 6.31 -8.69
N PRO A 438 -26.34 6.85 -8.46
CA PRO A 438 -25.84 8.00 -9.22
C PRO A 438 -25.55 7.61 -10.67
N LEU A 439 -25.53 8.60 -11.56
CA LEU A 439 -25.01 8.42 -12.91
C LEU A 439 -23.52 8.05 -12.85
N SER A 440 -23.03 7.32 -13.86
CA SER A 440 -21.58 7.12 -14.01
C SER A 440 -20.84 8.47 -14.15
N PRO A 441 -19.58 8.59 -13.74
CA PRO A 441 -18.83 9.82 -13.94
C PRO A 441 -18.84 10.31 -15.39
N THR A 442 -18.75 9.40 -16.35
CA THR A 442 -18.79 9.70 -17.79
C THR A 442 -20.15 10.24 -18.25
N ASP A 443 -21.25 9.72 -17.72
CA ASP A 443 -22.60 10.18 -18.07
C ASP A 443 -22.98 11.47 -17.33
N ALA A 444 -22.48 11.66 -16.11
CA ALA A 444 -22.77 12.81 -15.27
C ALA A 444 -21.99 14.07 -15.72
N ALA A 445 -20.72 13.91 -16.09
CA ALA A 445 -19.84 15.04 -16.35
C ALA A 445 -20.34 16.02 -17.43
N PRO A 446 -20.83 15.59 -18.61
CA PRO A 446 -21.37 16.52 -19.60
C PRO A 446 -22.58 17.29 -19.07
N LYS A 447 -23.41 16.67 -18.23
CA LYS A 447 -24.59 17.31 -17.62
C LYS A 447 -24.17 18.39 -16.60
N TYR A 448 -23.16 18.09 -15.76
CA TYR A 448 -22.60 19.07 -14.84
C TYR A 448 -21.98 20.24 -15.59
N VAL A 449 -21.18 19.99 -16.63
CA VAL A 449 -20.58 21.06 -17.44
C VAL A 449 -21.67 21.95 -18.07
N ALA A 450 -22.73 21.35 -18.62
CA ALA A 450 -23.85 22.13 -19.19
C ALA A 450 -24.57 22.97 -18.10
N ALA A 451 -24.87 22.35 -16.94
CA ALA A 451 -25.53 23.04 -15.80
C ALA A 451 -24.69 24.19 -15.23
N MET A 452 -23.35 24.07 -15.26
CA MET A 452 -22.42 25.13 -14.85
C MET A 452 -22.19 26.22 -15.92
N GLY A 453 -22.93 26.21 -17.02
CA GLY A 453 -22.84 27.21 -18.08
C GLY A 453 -21.79 26.92 -19.17
N GLY A 454 -21.42 25.66 -19.35
CA GLY A 454 -20.54 25.18 -20.38
C GLY A 454 -19.05 25.16 -20.01
N MET A 455 -18.24 24.54 -20.87
CA MET A 455 -16.82 24.27 -20.63
C MET A 455 -16.01 25.53 -20.28
N ALA A 456 -16.19 26.61 -21.02
CA ALA A 456 -15.46 27.87 -20.77
C ALA A 456 -15.75 28.45 -19.37
N ASN A 457 -16.99 28.32 -18.88
CA ASN A 457 -17.35 28.79 -17.56
C ASN A 457 -16.81 27.89 -16.45
N VAL A 458 -16.81 26.56 -16.64
CA VAL A 458 -16.19 25.62 -15.70
C VAL A 458 -14.71 25.90 -15.53
N LEU A 459 -13.97 26.10 -16.64
CA LEU A 459 -12.56 26.43 -16.61
C LEU A 459 -12.30 27.79 -15.92
N LYS A 460 -13.16 28.78 -16.18
CA LYS A 460 -13.09 30.09 -15.49
C LYS A 460 -13.30 29.97 -13.98
N GLN A 461 -14.29 29.18 -13.55
CA GLN A 461 -14.56 28.97 -12.13
C GLN A 461 -13.45 28.14 -11.46
N GLY A 462 -12.95 27.11 -12.15
CA GLY A 462 -11.82 26.30 -11.69
C GLY A 462 -10.56 27.15 -11.50
N GLN A 463 -10.26 28.04 -12.45
CA GLN A 463 -9.15 28.97 -12.34
C GLN A 463 -9.34 29.95 -11.16
N ALA A 464 -10.54 30.48 -10.98
CA ALA A 464 -10.84 31.36 -9.85
C ALA A 464 -10.68 30.65 -8.49
N ALA A 465 -11.12 29.41 -8.39
CA ALA A 465 -10.93 28.57 -7.20
C ALA A 465 -9.43 28.30 -6.95
N PHE A 466 -8.66 27.98 -8.01
CA PHE A 466 -7.21 27.81 -7.90
C PHE A 466 -6.53 29.08 -7.38
N ASP A 467 -6.86 30.25 -7.94
CA ASP A 467 -6.27 31.54 -7.56
C ASP A 467 -6.61 31.95 -6.11
N GLN A 468 -7.75 31.46 -5.58
CA GLN A 468 -8.18 31.65 -4.20
C GLN A 468 -7.61 30.60 -3.24
N GLY A 469 -6.91 29.59 -3.74
CA GLY A 469 -6.38 28.50 -2.92
C GLY A 469 -7.40 27.41 -2.55
N GLU A 470 -8.58 27.44 -3.16
CA GLU A 470 -9.65 26.45 -2.96
C GLU A 470 -9.41 25.21 -3.83
N TYR A 471 -8.26 24.52 -3.63
CA TYR A 471 -7.80 23.43 -4.52
C TYR A 471 -8.72 22.22 -4.51
N ARG A 472 -9.38 21.91 -3.38
CA ARG A 472 -10.37 20.80 -3.32
C ARG A 472 -11.54 21.11 -4.26
N TRP A 473 -12.09 22.32 -4.17
CA TRP A 473 -13.18 22.76 -5.04
C TRP A 473 -12.74 22.84 -6.51
N CYS A 474 -11.54 23.39 -6.77
CA CYS A 474 -10.96 23.38 -8.11
C CYS A 474 -10.92 21.96 -8.69
N ALA A 475 -10.37 21.00 -7.94
CA ALA A 475 -10.27 19.61 -8.37
C ALA A 475 -11.65 18.98 -8.65
N GLU A 476 -12.65 19.24 -7.82
CA GLU A 476 -13.98 18.68 -7.97
C GLU A 476 -14.71 19.16 -9.23
N ILE A 477 -14.64 20.46 -9.55
CA ILE A 477 -15.36 21.01 -10.73
C ILE A 477 -14.60 20.75 -12.03
N VAL A 478 -13.26 20.84 -12.03
CA VAL A 478 -12.45 20.63 -13.24
C VAL A 478 -12.40 19.15 -13.61
N ASP A 479 -12.54 18.22 -12.67
CA ASP A 479 -12.75 16.80 -12.93
C ASP A 479 -13.91 16.58 -13.90
N LYS A 480 -15.02 17.33 -13.74
CA LYS A 480 -16.17 17.24 -14.64
C LYS A 480 -15.81 17.70 -16.07
N ALA A 481 -14.94 18.70 -16.19
CA ALA A 481 -14.44 19.13 -17.50
C ALA A 481 -13.57 18.05 -18.17
N VAL A 482 -12.68 17.41 -17.43
CA VAL A 482 -11.82 16.31 -17.92
C VAL A 482 -12.65 15.10 -18.35
N PHE A 483 -13.65 14.69 -17.55
CA PHE A 483 -14.52 13.57 -17.90
C PHE A 483 -15.48 13.87 -19.05
N ALA A 484 -15.89 15.13 -19.23
CA ALA A 484 -16.72 15.55 -20.36
C ALA A 484 -15.94 15.66 -21.67
N GLU A 485 -14.71 16.19 -21.63
CA GLU A 485 -13.82 16.39 -22.79
C GLU A 485 -12.38 15.94 -22.46
N PRO A 486 -12.08 14.63 -22.47
CA PRO A 486 -10.76 14.11 -22.05
C PRO A 486 -9.58 14.63 -22.89
N SER A 487 -9.82 15.06 -24.15
CA SER A 487 -8.79 15.66 -25.01
C SER A 487 -8.53 17.14 -24.75
N ASN A 488 -9.33 17.80 -23.89
CA ASN A 488 -9.21 19.22 -23.60
C ASN A 488 -7.99 19.49 -22.71
N LYS A 489 -6.91 19.96 -23.34
CA LYS A 489 -5.63 20.22 -22.64
C LYS A 489 -5.74 21.26 -21.54
N GLN A 490 -6.60 22.28 -21.68
CA GLN A 490 -6.78 23.29 -20.64
C GLN A 490 -7.41 22.69 -19.38
N ALA A 491 -8.46 21.85 -19.54
CA ALA A 491 -9.07 21.12 -18.45
C ALA A 491 -8.05 20.20 -17.76
N ARG A 492 -7.31 19.39 -18.53
CA ARG A 492 -6.28 18.48 -18.02
C ARG A 492 -5.21 19.19 -17.22
N TYR A 493 -4.67 20.28 -17.73
CA TYR A 493 -3.57 21.01 -17.07
C TYR A 493 -4.04 21.76 -15.83
N LEU A 494 -5.23 22.39 -15.86
CA LEU A 494 -5.80 23.03 -14.69
C LEU A 494 -6.12 21.99 -13.60
N GLN A 495 -6.66 20.83 -13.95
CA GLN A 495 -6.88 19.73 -13.01
C GLN A 495 -5.56 19.27 -12.38
N ALA A 496 -4.51 19.11 -13.20
CA ALA A 496 -3.19 18.76 -12.72
C ALA A 496 -2.61 19.82 -11.77
N ASP A 497 -2.76 21.12 -12.09
CA ASP A 497 -2.34 22.22 -11.21
C ASP A 497 -3.01 22.13 -9.83
N CYS A 498 -4.35 21.89 -9.78
CA CYS A 498 -5.08 21.75 -8.51
C CYS A 498 -4.60 20.53 -7.71
N LEU A 499 -4.41 19.37 -8.38
CA LEU A 499 -3.94 18.14 -7.74
C LEU A 499 -2.51 18.27 -7.19
N GLU A 500 -1.63 18.99 -7.90
CA GLU A 500 -0.27 19.25 -7.43
C GLU A 500 -0.26 20.06 -6.13
N GLN A 501 -1.08 21.11 -6.02
CA GLN A 501 -1.18 21.89 -4.78
C GLN A 501 -1.73 21.05 -3.62
N LEU A 502 -2.74 20.21 -3.86
CA LEU A 502 -3.25 19.24 -2.86
C LEU A 502 -2.16 18.25 -2.44
N GLY A 503 -1.38 17.75 -3.40
CA GLY A 503 -0.25 16.87 -3.13
C GLY A 503 0.83 17.54 -2.28
N TYR A 504 1.15 18.80 -2.54
CA TYR A 504 2.15 19.56 -1.76
C TYR A 504 1.70 19.82 -0.33
N GLN A 505 0.41 20.03 -0.10
CA GLN A 505 -0.17 20.23 1.22
C GLN A 505 -0.43 18.92 1.99
N SER A 506 -0.34 17.76 1.34
CA SER A 506 -0.61 16.48 1.97
C SER A 506 0.52 16.03 2.91
N GLU A 507 0.19 15.82 4.19
CA GLU A 507 1.09 15.19 5.17
C GLU A 507 1.26 13.69 4.89
N SER A 508 0.18 13.01 4.46
CA SER A 508 0.23 11.60 4.09
C SER A 508 0.98 11.41 2.76
N ALA A 509 2.05 10.63 2.80
CA ALA A 509 2.80 10.27 1.60
C ALA A 509 1.92 9.60 0.54
N GLY A 510 1.00 8.71 0.97
CA GLY A 510 0.07 8.03 0.07
C GLY A 510 -0.92 9.00 -0.61
N GLU A 511 -1.42 10.01 0.10
CA GLU A 511 -2.28 11.04 -0.49
C GLU A 511 -1.50 11.93 -1.44
N ARG A 512 -0.33 12.43 -1.00
CA ARG A 512 0.60 13.18 -1.86
C ARG A 512 0.86 12.46 -3.17
N ASN A 513 1.31 11.22 -3.09
CA ASN A 513 1.65 10.43 -4.25
C ASN A 513 0.43 10.20 -5.16
N THR A 514 -0.75 9.99 -4.58
CA THR A 514 -2.00 9.81 -5.32
C THR A 514 -2.36 11.07 -6.11
N TYR A 515 -2.32 12.23 -5.50
CA TYR A 515 -2.58 13.50 -6.18
C TYR A 515 -1.56 13.78 -7.29
N LEU A 516 -0.27 13.61 -6.99
CA LEU A 516 0.80 13.85 -7.96
C LEU A 516 0.78 12.84 -9.11
N MET A 517 0.39 11.59 -8.85
CA MET A 517 0.23 10.59 -9.92
C MET A 517 -0.92 10.93 -10.85
N GLY A 518 -2.06 11.40 -10.30
CA GLY A 518 -3.17 11.92 -11.10
C GLY A 518 -2.74 13.10 -11.97
N ALA A 519 -2.01 14.07 -11.41
CA ALA A 519 -1.45 15.20 -12.16
C ALA A 519 -0.48 14.73 -13.26
N TYR A 520 0.39 13.76 -12.95
CA TYR A 520 1.32 13.19 -13.94
C TYR A 520 0.58 12.57 -15.13
N GLU A 521 -0.45 11.76 -14.91
CA GLU A 521 -1.22 11.12 -15.99
C GLU A 521 -2.02 12.14 -16.81
N LEU A 522 -2.54 13.20 -16.19
CA LEU A 522 -3.20 14.29 -16.91
C LEU A 522 -2.25 15.04 -17.87
N ARG A 523 -0.98 15.21 -17.48
CA ARG A 523 0.03 15.91 -18.30
C ARG A 523 0.67 15.02 -19.36
N ASN A 524 0.97 13.75 -18.99
CA ASN A 524 1.85 12.88 -19.78
C ASN A 524 1.12 11.66 -20.40
N GLY A 525 -0.13 11.39 -19.99
CA GLY A 525 -0.82 10.14 -20.30
C GLY A 525 -0.33 8.97 -19.44
N LEU A 526 -0.79 7.76 -19.77
CA LEU A 526 -0.44 6.55 -19.02
C LEU A 526 1.05 6.24 -19.12
N PRO A 527 1.69 5.86 -18.00
CA PRO A 527 3.09 5.42 -18.00
C PRO A 527 3.30 4.15 -18.86
N THR A 528 4.52 3.98 -19.35
CA THR A 528 4.92 2.79 -20.13
C THR A 528 5.92 1.89 -19.38
N VAL A 529 6.19 2.19 -18.10
CA VAL A 529 7.15 1.46 -17.28
C VAL A 529 6.51 0.23 -16.63
N SER A 530 7.32 -0.79 -16.35
CA SER A 530 6.85 -1.96 -15.60
C SER A 530 6.78 -1.66 -14.09
N ALA A 531 5.69 -2.07 -13.44
CA ALA A 531 5.55 -2.05 -11.99
C ALA A 531 6.19 -3.31 -11.36
N THR A 532 6.35 -3.31 -10.03
CA THR A 532 6.73 -4.51 -9.25
C THR A 532 5.67 -5.60 -9.46
N LYS A 533 6.12 -6.82 -9.77
CA LYS A 533 5.22 -7.95 -10.02
C LYS A 533 4.94 -8.69 -8.72
N THR A 534 3.73 -8.55 -8.19
CA THR A 534 3.27 -9.28 -7.02
C THR A 534 2.67 -10.65 -7.37
N ALA A 535 1.98 -10.80 -8.49
CA ALA A 535 1.50 -12.07 -9.01
C ALA A 535 2.65 -12.84 -9.71
N SER A 536 3.60 -13.34 -8.94
CA SER A 536 4.76 -14.10 -9.43
C SER A 536 4.43 -15.57 -9.66
N ALA A 537 5.37 -16.30 -10.29
CA ALA A 537 5.26 -17.74 -10.43
C ALA A 537 5.13 -18.47 -9.08
N ASP A 538 5.83 -17.98 -8.06
CA ASP A 538 5.75 -18.52 -6.70
C ASP A 538 4.37 -18.34 -6.07
N MET A 539 3.75 -17.17 -6.25
CA MET A 539 2.39 -16.91 -5.79
C MET A 539 1.38 -17.84 -6.47
N VAL A 540 1.56 -18.09 -7.76
CA VAL A 540 0.73 -19.02 -8.53
C VAL A 540 0.89 -20.46 -8.02
N VAL A 541 2.12 -20.90 -7.73
CA VAL A 541 2.38 -22.24 -7.18
C VAL A 541 1.84 -22.40 -5.77
N ALA A 542 1.94 -21.35 -4.95
CA ALA A 542 1.44 -21.34 -3.57
C ALA A 542 -0.09 -21.25 -3.47
N MET A 543 -0.76 -20.84 -4.53
CA MET A 543 -2.22 -20.79 -4.61
C MET A 543 -2.78 -22.21 -4.46
N ASP A 544 -3.71 -22.46 -3.56
CA ASP A 544 -4.39 -23.72 -3.50
C ASP A 544 -5.31 -23.92 -4.72
N THR A 545 -5.78 -25.15 -4.94
CA THR A 545 -6.58 -25.48 -6.14
C THR A 545 -7.95 -24.81 -6.12
N GLU A 546 -8.56 -24.65 -4.95
CA GLU A 546 -9.87 -24.00 -4.79
C GLU A 546 -9.77 -22.52 -5.15
N LEU A 547 -8.80 -21.79 -4.60
CA LEU A 547 -8.54 -20.39 -4.93
C LEU A 547 -8.18 -20.20 -6.42
N PHE A 548 -7.45 -21.15 -7.02
CA PHE A 548 -7.21 -21.13 -8.47
C PHE A 548 -8.51 -21.21 -9.27
N LEU A 549 -9.41 -22.11 -8.89
CA LEU A 549 -10.72 -22.26 -9.56
C LEU A 549 -11.59 -21.01 -9.34
N ASP A 550 -11.55 -20.42 -8.15
CA ASP A 550 -12.22 -19.15 -7.86
C ASP A 550 -11.67 -18.02 -8.74
N TYR A 551 -10.34 -17.96 -8.91
CA TYR A 551 -9.72 -16.98 -9.79
C TYR A 551 -10.10 -17.16 -11.27
N LEU A 552 -10.30 -18.39 -11.73
CA LEU A 552 -10.87 -18.62 -13.07
C LEU A 552 -12.28 -18.03 -13.17
N GLY A 553 -13.09 -18.13 -12.10
CA GLY A 553 -14.39 -17.48 -12.00
C GLY A 553 -14.30 -15.95 -12.10
N VAL A 554 -13.30 -15.33 -11.47
CA VAL A 554 -13.03 -13.88 -11.60
C VAL A 554 -12.67 -13.47 -13.03
N ARG A 555 -11.97 -14.34 -13.76
CA ARG A 555 -11.60 -14.09 -15.16
C ARG A 555 -12.68 -14.42 -16.17
N LEU A 556 -13.70 -15.19 -15.79
CA LEU A 556 -14.78 -15.58 -16.69
C LEU A 556 -15.59 -14.37 -17.13
N ASN A 557 -15.72 -14.18 -18.43
CA ASN A 557 -16.59 -13.18 -19.02
C ASN A 557 -18.01 -13.74 -19.08
N GLY A 558 -18.90 -13.26 -18.19
CA GLY A 558 -20.26 -13.75 -18.07
C GLY A 558 -21.09 -13.60 -19.34
N ASP A 559 -20.88 -12.54 -20.13
CA ASP A 559 -21.60 -12.34 -21.39
C ASP A 559 -21.23 -13.40 -22.43
N LYS A 560 -19.95 -13.81 -22.47
CA LYS A 560 -19.48 -14.91 -23.35
C LYS A 560 -19.94 -16.27 -22.87
N ALA A 561 -20.09 -16.43 -21.55
CA ALA A 561 -20.47 -17.70 -20.93
C ALA A 561 -21.99 -17.89 -20.86
N ALA A 562 -22.79 -16.89 -21.21
CA ALA A 562 -24.24 -16.98 -21.17
C ALA A 562 -24.77 -18.07 -22.09
N GLY A 563 -25.53 -19.03 -21.54
CA GLY A 563 -26.07 -20.16 -22.26
C GLY A 563 -25.12 -21.31 -22.57
N VAL A 564 -23.93 -21.31 -21.95
CA VAL A 564 -22.97 -22.40 -22.00
C VAL A 564 -23.00 -23.15 -20.66
N ASP A 565 -23.21 -24.46 -20.71
CA ASP A 565 -23.27 -25.34 -19.54
C ASP A 565 -22.23 -26.45 -19.70
N TYR A 566 -21.38 -26.65 -18.70
CA TYR A 566 -20.43 -27.75 -18.60
C TYR A 566 -20.34 -28.25 -17.17
N THR A 567 -20.34 -29.58 -17.02
CA THR A 567 -20.05 -30.30 -15.77
C THR A 567 -18.70 -31.00 -15.91
N ILE A 568 -17.72 -30.64 -15.11
CA ILE A 568 -16.34 -31.11 -15.25
C ILE A 568 -15.88 -31.78 -13.94
N ASN A 569 -15.40 -33.01 -14.03
CA ASN A 569 -14.63 -33.61 -12.97
C ASN A 569 -13.15 -33.23 -13.12
N PHE A 570 -12.57 -32.59 -12.10
CA PHE A 570 -11.19 -32.18 -12.08
C PHE A 570 -10.43 -32.96 -10.99
N VAL A 571 -9.40 -33.71 -11.38
CA VAL A 571 -8.71 -34.67 -10.51
C VAL A 571 -7.22 -34.40 -10.49
N LEU A 572 -6.65 -34.27 -9.29
CA LEU A 572 -5.22 -34.03 -9.05
C LEU A 572 -4.65 -35.14 -8.15
N PRO A 573 -4.15 -36.26 -8.77
CA PRO A 573 -3.79 -37.46 -8.02
C PRO A 573 -2.62 -37.29 -7.05
N ASP A 574 -1.61 -36.47 -7.39
CA ASP A 574 -0.40 -36.28 -6.58
C ASP A 574 -0.67 -35.57 -5.24
N VAL A 575 -1.73 -34.81 -5.15
CA VAL A 575 -2.18 -34.13 -3.92
C VAL A 575 -3.47 -34.71 -3.35
N ASN A 576 -3.99 -35.81 -3.96
CA ASN A 576 -5.23 -36.47 -3.59
C ASN A 576 -6.43 -35.51 -3.52
N GLU A 577 -6.51 -34.56 -4.47
CA GLU A 577 -7.61 -33.62 -4.60
C GLU A 577 -8.50 -33.95 -5.79
N LYS A 578 -9.79 -33.72 -5.63
CA LYS A 578 -10.79 -33.80 -6.69
C LYS A 578 -11.83 -32.71 -6.50
N PHE A 579 -12.29 -32.18 -7.61
CA PHE A 579 -13.30 -31.12 -7.63
C PHE A 579 -14.37 -31.43 -8.66
N LEU A 580 -15.61 -31.09 -8.33
CA LEU A 580 -16.65 -30.86 -9.30
C LEU A 580 -16.59 -29.38 -9.71
N VAL A 581 -16.42 -29.12 -11.00
CA VAL A 581 -16.41 -27.78 -11.58
C VAL A 581 -17.60 -27.64 -12.52
N GLU A 582 -18.48 -26.69 -12.26
CA GLU A 582 -19.69 -26.46 -13.03
C GLU A 582 -19.73 -25.03 -13.60
N LEU A 583 -19.71 -24.93 -14.92
CA LEU A 583 -20.04 -23.70 -15.63
C LEU A 583 -21.53 -23.74 -15.93
N GLN A 584 -22.33 -22.94 -15.24
CA GLN A 584 -23.78 -22.83 -15.41
C GLN A 584 -24.22 -21.41 -15.12
N ASN A 585 -25.27 -20.95 -15.81
CA ASN A 585 -25.82 -19.60 -15.60
C ASN A 585 -24.74 -18.49 -15.66
N ALA A 586 -23.77 -18.63 -16.55
CA ALA A 586 -22.63 -17.73 -16.73
C ALA A 586 -21.70 -17.59 -15.49
N HIS A 587 -21.71 -18.57 -14.59
CA HIS A 587 -20.89 -18.62 -13.39
C HIS A 587 -20.12 -19.94 -13.29
N LEU A 588 -18.84 -19.88 -12.89
CA LEU A 588 -18.00 -21.04 -12.67
C LEU A 588 -18.01 -21.39 -11.17
N ASN A 589 -18.64 -22.50 -10.84
CA ASN A 589 -18.69 -23.06 -9.49
C ASN A 589 -17.61 -24.12 -9.31
N ASN A 590 -17.14 -24.33 -8.11
CA ASN A 590 -16.30 -25.46 -7.77
C ASN A 590 -16.68 -26.04 -6.39
N LEU A 591 -16.51 -27.34 -6.25
CA LEU A 591 -16.79 -28.05 -4.99
C LEU A 591 -15.77 -29.15 -4.77
N LYS A 592 -14.97 -28.99 -3.73
CA LYS A 592 -13.93 -29.95 -3.34
C LYS A 592 -14.52 -31.27 -2.82
N GLY A 593 -13.92 -32.38 -3.20
CA GLY A 593 -14.24 -33.72 -2.70
C GLY A 593 -15.42 -34.40 -3.38
N ILE A 594 -16.14 -33.72 -4.26
CA ILE A 594 -17.31 -34.23 -5.00
C ILE A 594 -16.96 -34.40 -6.47
N GLN A 595 -17.62 -35.34 -7.12
CA GLN A 595 -17.58 -35.55 -8.57
C GLN A 595 -18.95 -35.94 -9.11
N SER A 596 -19.21 -35.63 -10.36
CA SER A 596 -20.42 -36.03 -11.07
C SER A 596 -20.27 -37.45 -11.62
N ASP A 597 -21.37 -38.21 -11.56
CA ASP A 597 -21.45 -39.52 -12.23
C ASP A 597 -21.62 -39.41 -13.76
N LYS A 598 -21.95 -38.22 -14.25
CA LYS A 598 -22.19 -37.92 -15.68
C LYS A 598 -21.56 -36.58 -16.06
N PRO A 599 -20.24 -36.43 -15.96
CA PRO A 599 -19.59 -35.22 -16.37
C PRO A 599 -19.56 -35.12 -17.90
N ASP A 600 -19.57 -33.88 -18.41
CA ASP A 600 -19.28 -33.63 -19.82
C ASP A 600 -17.82 -33.94 -20.12
N MET A 601 -16.93 -33.67 -19.14
CA MET A 601 -15.51 -33.90 -19.24
C MET A 601 -14.91 -34.33 -17.88
N THR A 602 -13.94 -35.25 -17.91
CA THR A 602 -13.04 -35.47 -16.77
C THR A 602 -11.62 -35.08 -17.18
N LEU A 603 -11.02 -34.14 -16.42
CA LEU A 603 -9.63 -33.74 -16.57
C LEU A 603 -8.81 -34.28 -15.39
N THR A 604 -7.83 -35.11 -15.67
CA THR A 604 -6.89 -35.66 -14.68
C THR A 604 -5.46 -35.24 -15.03
N LEU A 605 -4.78 -34.56 -14.11
CA LEU A 605 -3.34 -34.27 -14.20
C LEU A 605 -2.79 -34.05 -12.79
N ASN A 606 -1.46 -34.12 -12.65
CA ASN A 606 -0.85 -33.79 -11.36
C ASN A 606 -0.87 -32.30 -11.08
N ARG A 607 -0.95 -31.89 -9.81
CA ARG A 607 -0.84 -30.50 -9.40
C ARG A 607 0.46 -29.85 -9.89
N SER A 608 1.54 -30.59 -9.84
CA SER A 608 2.84 -30.16 -10.38
C SER A 608 2.78 -29.82 -11.88
N GLU A 609 2.04 -30.58 -12.68
CA GLU A 609 1.82 -30.29 -14.10
C GLU A 609 0.88 -29.11 -14.31
N LEU A 610 -0.17 -28.97 -13.49
CA LEU A 610 -1.03 -27.78 -13.48
C LEU A 610 -0.20 -26.52 -13.22
N ASN A 611 0.73 -26.54 -12.26
CA ASN A 611 1.62 -25.42 -11.98
C ASN A 611 2.46 -25.01 -13.22
N GLN A 612 2.92 -25.96 -14.05
CA GLN A 612 3.62 -25.64 -15.31
C GLN A 612 2.70 -24.91 -16.31
N VAL A 613 1.41 -25.29 -16.37
CA VAL A 613 0.42 -24.60 -17.20
C VAL A 613 0.18 -23.19 -16.69
N LEU A 614 0.01 -23.00 -15.37
CA LEU A 614 -0.23 -21.70 -14.75
C LEU A 614 0.95 -20.74 -14.92
N MET A 615 2.17 -21.27 -14.94
CA MET A 615 3.38 -20.51 -15.23
C MET A 615 3.60 -20.25 -16.74
N GLY A 616 2.67 -20.71 -17.61
CA GLY A 616 2.79 -20.53 -19.06
C GLY A 616 3.90 -21.35 -19.72
N LYS A 617 4.46 -22.36 -19.03
CA LYS A 617 5.54 -23.21 -19.57
C LYS A 617 5.05 -24.31 -20.50
N THR A 618 3.78 -24.67 -20.40
CA THR A 618 3.12 -25.69 -21.21
C THR A 618 1.63 -25.43 -21.29
N THR A 619 0.89 -26.28 -22.03
CA THR A 619 -0.58 -26.23 -22.11
C THR A 619 -1.15 -27.60 -21.72
N ILE A 620 -2.43 -27.64 -21.29
CA ILE A 620 -3.11 -28.90 -20.97
C ILE A 620 -3.10 -29.84 -22.19
N GLN A 621 -3.29 -29.31 -23.41
CA GLN A 621 -3.25 -30.06 -24.65
C GLN A 621 -1.85 -30.69 -24.91
N GLN A 622 -0.77 -29.96 -24.59
CA GLN A 622 0.58 -30.49 -24.70
C GLN A 622 0.83 -31.61 -23.68
N LEU A 623 0.40 -31.41 -22.43
CA LEU A 623 0.50 -32.43 -21.37
C LEU A 623 -0.30 -33.67 -21.72
N ALA A 624 -1.47 -33.53 -22.35
CA ALA A 624 -2.24 -34.69 -22.82
C ALA A 624 -1.50 -35.47 -23.91
N LYS A 625 -0.83 -34.79 -24.86
CA LYS A 625 0.03 -35.49 -25.88
C LYS A 625 1.22 -36.20 -25.26
N GLU A 626 1.74 -35.71 -24.15
CA GLU A 626 2.86 -36.29 -23.40
C GLU A 626 2.42 -37.41 -22.43
N GLY A 627 1.11 -37.67 -22.32
CA GLY A 627 0.57 -38.64 -21.37
C GLY A 627 0.61 -38.22 -19.91
N LYS A 628 0.82 -36.89 -19.65
CA LYS A 628 0.87 -36.28 -18.32
C LYS A 628 -0.47 -35.69 -17.88
N ALA A 629 -1.41 -35.59 -18.81
CA ALA A 629 -2.81 -35.25 -18.53
C ALA A 629 -3.72 -36.22 -19.27
N THR A 630 -4.86 -36.55 -18.67
CA THR A 630 -5.90 -37.37 -19.31
C THR A 630 -7.17 -36.50 -19.42
N ILE A 631 -7.74 -36.50 -20.62
CA ILE A 631 -9.02 -35.81 -20.91
C ILE A 631 -9.99 -36.87 -21.39
N GLU A 632 -11.05 -37.12 -20.63
CA GLU A 632 -12.12 -38.05 -20.98
C GLU A 632 -13.41 -37.24 -21.25
N GLY A 633 -14.18 -37.62 -22.27
CA GLY A 633 -15.40 -36.93 -22.66
C GLY A 633 -15.14 -35.76 -23.62
N ASN A 634 -15.85 -34.65 -23.41
CA ASN A 634 -15.87 -33.50 -24.31
C ASN A 634 -14.65 -32.55 -24.09
N ALA A 635 -13.55 -32.82 -24.79
CA ALA A 635 -12.34 -32.00 -24.73
C ALA A 635 -12.55 -30.53 -25.21
N GLN A 636 -13.62 -30.24 -25.97
CA GLN A 636 -13.94 -28.88 -26.43
C GLN A 636 -14.24 -27.93 -25.27
N ALA A 637 -14.77 -28.45 -24.15
CA ALA A 637 -15.05 -27.67 -22.95
C ALA A 637 -13.86 -26.85 -22.44
N LEU A 638 -12.63 -27.40 -22.51
CA LEU A 638 -11.40 -26.66 -22.14
C LEU A 638 -11.14 -25.48 -23.05
N THR A 639 -11.33 -25.65 -24.36
CA THR A 639 -11.09 -24.61 -25.35
C THR A 639 -12.15 -23.51 -25.23
N ASP A 640 -13.39 -23.90 -25.02
CA ASP A 640 -14.51 -22.95 -24.85
C ASP A 640 -14.32 -22.13 -23.58
N ILE A 641 -14.05 -22.75 -22.42
CA ILE A 641 -13.78 -22.03 -21.17
C ILE A 641 -12.58 -21.09 -21.34
N ALA A 642 -11.47 -21.56 -21.92
CA ALA A 642 -10.30 -20.72 -22.14
C ALA A 642 -10.62 -19.50 -23.03
N GLY A 643 -11.50 -19.64 -24.02
CA GLY A 643 -11.97 -18.56 -24.91
C GLY A 643 -12.88 -17.56 -24.22
N MET A 644 -13.50 -17.94 -23.10
CA MET A 644 -14.37 -17.08 -22.29
C MET A 644 -13.61 -16.31 -21.19
N LEU A 645 -12.33 -16.64 -20.93
CA LEU A 645 -11.54 -15.96 -19.90
C LEU A 645 -10.97 -14.64 -20.44
N ASP A 646 -11.18 -13.55 -19.71
CA ASP A 646 -10.59 -12.26 -20.02
C ASP A 646 -9.15 -12.16 -19.49
N ASN A 647 -8.34 -11.35 -20.16
CA ASN A 647 -7.05 -10.88 -19.69
C ASN A 647 -7.19 -9.43 -19.24
N PHE A 648 -6.63 -9.10 -18.09
CA PHE A 648 -6.72 -7.77 -17.52
C PHE A 648 -5.55 -6.91 -17.99
N GLU A 649 -5.88 -5.73 -18.55
CA GLU A 649 -4.87 -4.71 -18.85
C GLU A 649 -4.43 -4.01 -17.58
N PHE A 650 -3.10 -3.84 -17.41
CA PHE A 650 -2.55 -3.18 -16.24
C PHE A 650 -2.77 -1.67 -16.27
N TRP A 651 -2.47 -1.01 -17.41
CA TRP A 651 -2.56 0.44 -17.55
C TRP A 651 -3.96 0.89 -17.98
N PHE A 652 -4.95 0.74 -17.11
CA PHE A 652 -6.28 1.33 -17.34
C PHE A 652 -6.36 2.76 -16.79
N ASN A 653 -7.18 3.61 -17.40
CA ASN A 653 -7.40 4.98 -16.98
C ASN A 653 -8.07 5.05 -15.59
N ILE A 654 -7.60 5.97 -14.74
CA ILE A 654 -8.14 6.27 -13.41
C ILE A 654 -8.67 7.69 -13.35
N ILE A 655 -7.88 8.68 -13.79
CA ILE A 655 -8.17 10.11 -13.65
C ILE A 655 -8.97 10.68 -14.83
N GLU A 656 -9.28 9.89 -15.79
CA GLU A 656 -10.05 10.21 -16.98
C GLU A 656 -10.91 9.02 -17.42
N PRO A 657 -11.92 9.20 -18.31
CA PRO A 657 -12.75 8.10 -18.77
C PRO A 657 -11.94 6.92 -19.30
N LYS A 658 -12.45 5.71 -19.09
CA LYS A 658 -11.87 4.52 -19.74
C LYS A 658 -11.97 4.67 -21.25
N THR A 659 -10.90 4.34 -21.96
CA THR A 659 -10.96 4.13 -23.41
C THR A 659 -11.88 2.94 -23.69
N LYS A 660 -12.89 3.15 -24.54
CA LYS A 660 -13.84 2.09 -24.94
C LYS A 660 -13.13 1.03 -25.77
#